data_1a9243a4b9db6570fd851889f70183fe
#
_entry.id   1a9243a4b9db6570fd851889f70183fe
#
_cell.length_a   1.000
_cell.length_b   1.000
_cell.length_c   1.000
_cell.angle_alpha   90.00
_cell.angle_beta   90.00
_cell.angle_gamma   90.00
#
_symmetry.space_group_name_H-M   'P 1'
#
loop_
_entity.id
_entity.type
_entity.pdbx_description
1 polymer ?
#
loop_
_entity_poly.entity_id
_entity_poly.type
_entity_poly.pdbx_seq_one_letter_code
_entity_poly.pdbx_strand_id
1 'polypeptide(L)'
;MPRIPIFRLGGAPEKPALPNLAASTPFVSLEGLSVGVDNLRHDVVLSPKFVELGRAQLARLIARHGDLEGLLSAEITRSTQGPSWMTHQAAKTARPKNDTGGWKSALAELQVGSLNRAKKEFKISVDLLARLAVTKFLRTEMNLQFSQVLERCRVLLKSYDNMRQEKAHEYRERLATFQVRKRTILRKTGQEIFETLREVEKSTLARTRRSLFGEETSGGSYFTYPLFLNRLLFSEDGRDDHLCAEHYVMLGNWDRDPDRYGRIREVASVFLRSQYGEEVSADTLDSWMNVPENARKLVGTGTPEDSGEGLAQQERLAAWVRLLEDERVMENVIASYHVVPLLSEYAPRINAQQLKNALIDRTECDRVERMIQEHGKLSPNSLYTAVAKVASCRGAERAKVAARFLGDFFHYHRDLRRLEILNAALDSVNLVSNERLQELSRVNGTLYEFLLPEEQGQTDSERVLRHVVLKADVRDSTRLTRTMMEKGLNPASYFSLNFYDPVNKLLEKYGAQKVFLEGDAIILAILEREGEPGLAVSRMCVLAREIIEIVRGYNELMQRSGMPGLELGVGITAQESAPLYLMDGEHQIMISEALNESDRLSSCNKRARKVMEPQAGPFHVYAFQAEELDENGNPEDVILSFNLGGIRMNEMAFRKLEKEITLEPLKVKLPASLASDKGEYRLFSATVPVDRDIFRKIVVRESRIPRIDPADFSVKGWTERSYYEVCTDPAIYAALEKRKGAAR
;
A
#
# COMPACT_ATOMS: atom_id res chain seq x y z
N MET A 1 -5.58 -90.33 -10.30
CA MET A 1 -4.65 -89.22 -9.95
C MET A 1 -5.50 -87.98 -9.79
N PRO A 2 -5.63 -87.42 -8.63
CA PRO A 2 -6.38 -86.19 -8.40
C PRO A 2 -5.51 -84.97 -8.80
N ARG A 3 -6.11 -84.04 -9.53
CA ARG A 3 -5.49 -82.80 -9.95
C ARG A 3 -5.37 -81.83 -8.70
N ILE A 4 -4.17 -81.43 -8.40
CA ILE A 4 -3.84 -80.37 -7.38
C ILE A 4 -4.33 -79.04 -7.94
N PRO A 5 -5.12 -78.24 -7.20
CA PRO A 5 -5.47 -76.89 -7.64
C PRO A 5 -4.26 -76.00 -7.58
N ILE A 6 -3.92 -75.35 -8.69
CA ILE A 6 -2.92 -74.29 -8.79
C ILE A 6 -3.47 -73.09 -8.06
N PHE A 7 -2.93 -72.82 -6.86
CA PHE A 7 -3.15 -71.52 -6.19
C PHE A 7 -2.61 -70.44 -7.09
N ARG A 8 -3.50 -69.64 -7.64
CA ARG A 8 -3.13 -68.33 -8.21
C ARG A 8 -2.60 -67.53 -7.03
N LEU A 9 -1.33 -67.17 -7.10
CA LEU A 9 -0.73 -66.12 -6.29
C LEU A 9 -1.58 -64.86 -6.53
N GLY A 10 -2.27 -64.44 -5.47
CA GLY A 10 -3.04 -63.19 -5.51
C GLY A 10 -2.13 -62.01 -5.87
N GLY A 11 -2.55 -61.25 -6.85
CA GLY A 11 -1.92 -59.99 -7.14
C GLY A 11 -1.86 -59.15 -5.86
N ALA A 12 -0.81 -58.35 -5.73
CA ALA A 12 -0.70 -57.43 -4.60
C ALA A 12 -2.02 -56.63 -4.47
N PRO A 13 -2.55 -56.47 -3.25
CA PRO A 13 -3.80 -55.76 -3.05
C PRO A 13 -3.68 -54.40 -3.73
N GLU A 14 -4.65 -54.06 -4.57
CA GLU A 14 -4.74 -52.78 -5.25
C GLU A 14 -4.79 -51.69 -4.19
N LYS A 15 -3.86 -50.72 -4.25
CA LYS A 15 -3.81 -49.66 -3.25
C LYS A 15 -5.09 -48.83 -3.35
N PRO A 16 -5.66 -48.38 -2.22
CA PRO A 16 -6.86 -47.57 -2.24
C PRO A 16 -6.60 -46.27 -3.00
N ALA A 17 -7.60 -45.83 -3.75
CA ALA A 17 -7.51 -44.53 -4.43
C ALA A 17 -7.36 -43.37 -3.44
N LEU A 18 -6.56 -42.37 -3.80
CA LEU A 18 -6.40 -41.17 -2.99
C LEU A 18 -7.78 -40.50 -2.84
N PRO A 19 -8.19 -40.13 -1.62
CA PRO A 19 -9.45 -39.41 -1.43
C PRO A 19 -9.42 -38.08 -2.18
N ASN A 20 -10.58 -37.65 -2.69
CA ASN A 20 -10.67 -36.34 -3.34
C ASN A 20 -10.38 -35.23 -2.32
N LEU A 21 -9.18 -34.63 -2.41
CA LEU A 21 -8.67 -33.58 -1.53
C LEU A 21 -8.80 -32.23 -2.24
N ALA A 22 -9.39 -31.26 -1.56
CA ALA A 22 -9.41 -29.89 -2.02
C ALA A 22 -8.02 -29.26 -1.84
N ALA A 23 -7.59 -28.48 -2.84
CA ALA A 23 -6.33 -27.74 -2.77
C ALA A 23 -6.61 -26.25 -2.52
N SER A 24 -5.81 -25.61 -1.68
CA SER A 24 -5.86 -24.17 -1.46
C SER A 24 -4.47 -23.62 -1.22
N THR A 25 -4.10 -22.66 -2.07
CA THR A 25 -2.86 -21.91 -1.92
C THR A 25 -3.23 -20.49 -1.52
N PRO A 26 -3.14 -20.17 -0.23
CA PRO A 26 -3.46 -18.84 0.22
C PRO A 26 -2.48 -17.79 -0.36
N PHE A 27 -2.99 -16.59 -0.67
CA PHE A 27 -2.20 -15.45 -1.15
C PHE A 27 -2.80 -14.11 -0.68
N VAL A 28 -2.03 -13.05 -0.66
CA VAL A 28 -2.49 -11.67 -0.47
C VAL A 28 -2.25 -10.89 -1.75
N SER A 29 -3.28 -10.24 -2.24
CA SER A 29 -3.16 -9.30 -3.35
C SER A 29 -3.58 -7.90 -2.91
N LEU A 30 -2.66 -6.96 -3.08
CA LEU A 30 -2.92 -5.51 -3.00
C LEU A 30 -2.96 -4.90 -4.40
N GLU A 31 -3.23 -5.72 -5.39
CA GLU A 31 -3.34 -5.31 -6.79
C GLU A 31 -4.40 -4.22 -6.97
N GLY A 32 -4.11 -3.27 -7.84
CA GLY A 32 -4.97 -2.12 -8.10
C GLY A 32 -4.86 -1.00 -7.07
N LEU A 33 -3.99 -1.13 -6.04
CA LEU A 33 -3.64 -0.03 -5.15
C LEU A 33 -2.39 0.69 -5.65
N SER A 34 -2.36 2.01 -5.47
CA SER A 34 -1.17 2.82 -5.79
C SER A 34 -0.06 2.50 -4.80
N VAL A 35 1.16 2.29 -5.30
CA VAL A 35 2.35 2.22 -4.46
C VAL A 35 2.75 3.61 -4.00
N GLY A 36 3.39 3.69 -2.84
CA GLY A 36 3.83 4.94 -2.23
C GLY A 36 5.06 5.54 -2.92
N VAL A 37 5.63 6.54 -2.29
CA VAL A 37 6.75 7.31 -2.84
C VAL A 37 8.03 6.50 -3.06
N ASP A 38 8.19 5.38 -2.37
CA ASP A 38 9.33 4.47 -2.57
C ASP A 38 9.15 3.49 -3.75
N ASN A 39 8.00 3.50 -4.42
CA ASN A 39 7.60 2.61 -5.50
C ASN A 39 7.61 1.10 -5.17
N LEU A 40 7.65 0.76 -3.89
CA LEU A 40 7.72 -0.63 -3.40
C LEU A 40 6.57 -0.95 -2.45
N ARG A 41 6.24 -0.04 -1.55
CA ARG A 41 5.28 -0.25 -0.47
C ARG A 41 4.12 0.73 -0.58
N HIS A 42 3.00 0.38 0.00
CA HIS A 42 1.83 1.25 0.07
C HIS A 42 1.95 2.19 1.27
N ASP A 43 1.91 3.50 1.04
CA ASP A 43 1.98 4.51 2.09
C ASP A 43 0.65 4.64 2.81
N VAL A 44 0.68 4.45 4.12
CA VAL A 44 -0.51 4.46 4.97
C VAL A 44 -0.31 5.36 6.18
N VAL A 45 -1.34 6.14 6.49
CA VAL A 45 -1.49 6.88 7.73
C VAL A 45 -2.72 6.35 8.48
N LEU A 46 -2.53 6.01 9.74
CA LEU A 46 -3.61 5.67 10.66
C LEU A 46 -4.01 6.92 11.46
N SER A 47 -5.28 6.98 11.84
CA SER A 47 -5.81 8.02 12.72
C SER A 47 -4.91 8.28 13.91
N PRO A 48 -4.46 9.53 14.15
CA PRO A 48 -3.67 9.89 15.33
C PRO A 48 -4.32 9.49 16.64
N LYS A 49 -5.64 9.70 16.76
CA LYS A 49 -6.43 9.29 17.93
C LYS A 49 -6.45 7.77 18.11
N PHE A 50 -6.60 7.01 17.04
CA PHE A 50 -6.53 5.54 17.09
C PHE A 50 -5.14 5.06 17.54
N VAL A 51 -4.07 5.67 17.03
CA VAL A 51 -2.68 5.36 17.40
C VAL A 51 -2.45 5.64 18.88
N GLU A 52 -2.90 6.79 19.39
CA GLU A 52 -2.80 7.14 20.82
C GLU A 52 -3.53 6.14 21.72
N LEU A 53 -4.79 5.83 21.40
CA LEU A 53 -5.59 4.86 22.13
C LEU A 53 -4.96 3.46 22.09
N GLY A 54 -4.42 3.06 20.95
CA GLY A 54 -3.73 1.77 20.78
C GLY A 54 -2.47 1.67 21.65
N ARG A 55 -1.63 2.72 21.66
CA ARG A 55 -0.46 2.83 22.52
C ARG A 55 -0.83 2.76 24.00
N ALA A 56 -1.83 3.51 24.42
CA ALA A 56 -2.32 3.49 25.79
C ALA A 56 -2.83 2.12 26.19
N GLN A 57 -3.57 1.43 25.33
CA GLN A 57 -4.08 0.09 25.57
C GLN A 57 -2.94 -0.93 25.70
N LEU A 58 -1.96 -0.93 24.79
CA LEU A 58 -0.80 -1.80 24.84
C LEU A 58 0.01 -1.58 26.12
N ALA A 59 0.32 -0.32 26.47
CA ALA A 59 1.04 0.02 27.67
C ALA A 59 0.33 -0.50 28.94
N ARG A 60 -1.01 -0.35 29.00
CA ARG A 60 -1.83 -0.85 30.10
C ARG A 60 -1.77 -2.37 30.22
N LEU A 61 -1.95 -3.08 29.11
CA LEU A 61 -1.90 -4.55 29.09
C LEU A 61 -0.52 -5.06 29.51
N ILE A 62 0.53 -4.45 29.02
CA ILE A 62 1.92 -4.80 29.38
C ILE A 62 2.17 -4.56 30.87
N ALA A 63 1.73 -3.43 31.39
CA ALA A 63 1.87 -3.12 32.82
C ALA A 63 1.09 -4.12 33.70
N ARG A 64 -0.12 -4.48 33.30
CA ARG A 64 -0.97 -5.45 34.01
C ARG A 64 -0.34 -6.85 34.04
N HIS A 65 0.08 -7.36 32.88
CA HIS A 65 0.73 -8.66 32.81
C HIS A 65 2.11 -8.72 33.48
N GLY A 66 2.70 -7.53 33.69
CA GLY A 66 3.97 -7.34 34.36
C GLY A 66 3.88 -7.04 35.87
N ASP A 67 2.66 -7.02 36.44
CA ASP A 67 2.41 -6.64 37.84
C ASP A 67 2.94 -5.26 38.23
N LEU A 68 2.94 -4.30 37.27
CA LEU A 68 3.44 -2.94 37.43
C LEU A 68 2.34 -1.86 37.47
N GLU A 69 1.06 -2.24 37.39
CA GLU A 69 -0.07 -1.29 37.41
C GLU A 69 -0.06 -0.44 38.70
N GLY A 70 0.24 -1.02 39.86
CA GLY A 70 0.30 -0.31 41.11
C GLY A 70 1.37 0.77 41.18
N LEU A 71 2.50 0.58 40.51
CA LEU A 71 3.56 1.59 40.40
C LEU A 71 3.14 2.75 39.48
N LEU A 72 2.53 2.44 38.33
CA LEU A 72 2.06 3.45 37.37
C LEU A 72 0.81 4.21 37.85
N SER A 73 -0.09 3.56 38.58
CA SER A 73 -1.28 4.19 39.16
C SER A 73 -0.94 5.19 40.27
N ALA A 74 0.13 4.96 41.01
CA ALA A 74 0.62 5.89 42.02
C ALA A 74 1.15 7.23 41.46
N GLU A 75 1.53 7.26 40.18
CA GLU A 75 1.91 8.48 39.46
C GLU A 75 0.70 9.38 39.21
N ILE A 76 -0.41 8.81 38.78
CA ILE A 76 -1.64 9.53 38.48
C ILE A 76 -2.19 10.23 39.72
N THR A 77 -2.12 9.57 40.89
CA THR A 77 -2.57 10.14 42.16
C THR A 77 -1.69 11.29 42.64
N ARG A 78 -0.39 11.34 42.27
CA ARG A 78 0.54 12.41 42.63
C ARG A 78 0.44 13.63 41.72
N SER A 79 0.25 13.42 40.41
CA SER A 79 0.06 14.53 39.47
C SER A 79 -1.23 15.32 39.75
N THR A 80 -2.21 14.69 40.44
CA THR A 80 -3.46 15.35 40.87
C THR A 80 -3.33 16.13 42.19
N GLN A 81 -2.19 16.07 42.92
CA GLN A 81 -1.93 16.83 44.17
C GLN A 81 -1.10 18.12 43.96
N GLY A 82 -0.94 18.59 42.73
CA GLY A 82 -0.35 19.88 42.41
C GLY A 82 -1.26 21.08 42.75
N PRO A 83 -0.74 22.33 42.74
CA PRO A 83 -1.50 23.54 43.12
C PRO A 83 -2.81 23.65 42.36
N SER A 84 -3.87 23.98 43.09
CA SER A 84 -5.30 23.97 42.69
C SER A 84 -5.65 24.69 41.37
N TRP A 85 -4.82 25.60 40.86
CA TRP A 85 -5.05 26.33 39.63
C TRP A 85 -4.60 25.58 38.35
N MET A 86 -3.67 24.61 38.48
CA MET A 86 -3.23 23.75 37.37
C MET A 86 -4.14 22.50 37.18
N THR A 87 -4.93 22.15 38.19
CA THR A 87 -5.63 20.87 38.27
C THR A 87 -6.94 20.82 37.46
N HIS A 88 -7.57 21.95 37.13
CA HIS A 88 -8.86 21.95 36.46
C HIS A 88 -8.81 21.60 34.94
N GLN A 89 -7.72 21.90 34.26
CA GLN A 89 -7.55 21.52 32.85
C GLN A 89 -6.89 20.14 32.68
N ALA A 90 -5.89 19.81 33.50
CA ALA A 90 -5.22 18.52 33.48
C ALA A 90 -6.11 17.38 34.04
N ALA A 91 -6.99 17.66 35.00
CA ALA A 91 -7.88 16.65 35.58
C ALA A 91 -9.05 16.24 34.66
N LYS A 92 -9.41 17.02 33.66
CA LYS A 92 -10.38 16.60 32.62
C LYS A 92 -9.81 15.64 31.61
N THR A 93 -8.48 15.64 31.40
CA THR A 93 -7.75 14.75 30.48
C THR A 93 -7.11 13.53 31.18
N ALA A 94 -6.99 13.53 32.53
CA ALA A 94 -6.17 12.55 33.28
C ALA A 94 -6.98 11.52 34.08
N ARG A 95 -8.28 11.41 33.92
CA ARG A 95 -9.00 10.20 34.37
C ARG A 95 -9.07 9.20 33.21
N PRO A 96 -8.27 8.14 33.17
CA PRO A 96 -8.66 6.99 32.43
C PRO A 96 -9.87 6.39 33.18
N LYS A 97 -11.07 6.76 32.76
CA LYS A 97 -12.21 5.86 32.92
C LYS A 97 -11.71 4.50 32.46
N ASN A 98 -12.20 3.43 33.07
CA ASN A 98 -12.00 2.03 32.62
C ASN A 98 -12.46 1.86 31.16
N ASP A 99 -11.77 2.49 30.23
CA ASP A 99 -12.17 2.59 28.84
C ASP A 99 -11.43 1.56 27.98
N THR A 100 -11.69 0.27 28.34
CA THR A 100 -11.46 -0.83 27.39
C THR A 100 -12.37 -0.68 26.15
N GLY A 101 -13.42 0.12 26.24
CA GLY A 101 -14.36 0.41 25.17
C GLY A 101 -13.79 1.34 24.10
N GLY A 102 -13.03 2.37 24.48
CA GLY A 102 -12.59 3.42 23.58
C GLY A 102 -11.70 2.93 22.44
N TRP A 103 -10.68 2.11 22.74
CA TRP A 103 -9.83 1.56 21.69
C TRP A 103 -10.57 0.55 20.79
N LYS A 104 -11.41 -0.33 21.39
CA LYS A 104 -12.21 -1.30 20.63
C LYS A 104 -13.23 -0.60 19.73
N SER A 105 -13.86 0.48 20.20
CA SER A 105 -14.75 1.31 19.39
C SER A 105 -14.00 1.98 18.25
N ALA A 106 -12.88 2.63 18.53
CA ALA A 106 -12.05 3.27 17.52
C ALA A 106 -11.56 2.27 16.45
N LEU A 107 -11.19 1.04 16.84
CA LEU A 107 -10.84 -0.02 15.91
C LEU A 107 -12.03 -0.40 15.00
N ALA A 108 -13.20 -0.57 15.59
CA ALA A 108 -14.40 -0.90 14.82
C ALA A 108 -14.80 0.24 13.85
N GLU A 109 -14.73 1.47 14.29
CA GLU A 109 -15.02 2.65 13.47
C GLU A 109 -14.04 2.81 12.31
N LEU A 110 -12.73 2.64 12.57
CA LEU A 110 -11.69 2.67 11.54
C LEU A 110 -11.94 1.59 10.48
N GLN A 111 -12.29 0.36 10.90
CA GLN A 111 -12.57 -0.72 9.97
C GLN A 111 -13.89 -0.53 9.20
N VAL A 112 -14.92 0.08 9.81
CA VAL A 112 -16.13 0.48 9.09
C VAL A 112 -15.82 1.55 8.05
N GLY A 113 -14.98 2.53 8.40
CA GLY A 113 -14.51 3.56 7.48
C GLY A 113 -13.77 2.97 6.27
N SER A 114 -12.84 2.02 6.52
CA SER A 114 -12.12 1.33 5.44
C SER A 114 -13.03 0.52 4.52
N LEU A 115 -14.04 -0.16 5.07
CA LEU A 115 -15.04 -0.89 4.28
C LEU A 115 -15.90 0.03 3.42
N ASN A 116 -16.33 1.17 3.97
CA ASN A 116 -17.09 2.16 3.21
C ASN A 116 -16.27 2.74 2.06
N ARG A 117 -14.98 3.00 2.28
CA ARG A 117 -14.05 3.44 1.25
C ARG A 117 -13.85 2.34 0.20
N ALA A 118 -13.60 1.09 0.62
CA ALA A 118 -13.48 -0.05 -0.28
C ALA A 118 -14.73 -0.25 -1.16
N LYS A 119 -15.93 -0.03 -0.59
CA LYS A 119 -17.19 -0.04 -1.33
C LYS A 119 -17.27 1.11 -2.34
N LYS A 120 -16.92 2.33 -1.96
CA LYS A 120 -16.94 3.52 -2.83
C LYS A 120 -15.97 3.35 -4.01
N GLU A 121 -14.80 2.79 -3.76
CA GLU A 121 -13.75 2.58 -4.77
C GLU A 121 -13.92 1.26 -5.55
N PHE A 122 -14.85 0.39 -5.16
CA PHE A 122 -15.02 -0.98 -5.69
C PHE A 122 -13.74 -1.84 -5.59
N LYS A 123 -12.94 -1.61 -4.54
CA LYS A 123 -11.66 -2.28 -4.32
C LYS A 123 -11.57 -2.86 -2.90
N ILE A 124 -11.74 -4.18 -2.76
CA ILE A 124 -11.59 -4.86 -1.47
C ILE A 124 -10.17 -4.72 -0.88
N SER A 125 -9.16 -4.55 -1.74
CA SER A 125 -7.77 -4.37 -1.34
C SER A 125 -7.55 -3.14 -0.44
N VAL A 126 -8.43 -2.12 -0.49
CA VAL A 126 -8.39 -0.97 0.43
C VAL A 126 -8.69 -1.39 1.87
N ASP A 127 -9.72 -2.21 2.09
CA ASP A 127 -10.03 -2.74 3.43
C ASP A 127 -8.92 -3.67 3.93
N LEU A 128 -8.38 -4.50 3.04
CA LEU A 128 -7.25 -5.37 3.36
C LEU A 128 -6.02 -4.57 3.77
N LEU A 129 -5.69 -3.48 3.05
CA LEU A 129 -4.58 -2.59 3.38
C LEU A 129 -4.75 -1.94 4.77
N ALA A 130 -5.96 -1.48 5.10
CA ALA A 130 -6.25 -0.91 6.42
C ALA A 130 -6.00 -1.92 7.55
N ARG A 131 -6.44 -3.17 7.37
CA ARG A 131 -6.25 -4.26 8.34
C ARG A 131 -4.79 -4.65 8.50
N LEU A 132 -4.03 -4.70 7.40
CA LEU A 132 -2.59 -4.91 7.43
C LEU A 132 -1.87 -3.76 8.17
N ALA A 133 -2.25 -2.52 7.91
CA ALA A 133 -1.68 -1.35 8.58
C ALA A 133 -1.92 -1.37 10.09
N VAL A 134 -3.15 -1.66 10.53
CA VAL A 134 -3.48 -1.83 11.96
C VAL A 134 -2.66 -2.94 12.60
N THR A 135 -2.54 -4.10 11.93
CA THR A 135 -1.77 -5.23 12.43
C THR A 135 -0.28 -4.88 12.54
N LYS A 136 0.28 -4.25 11.51
CA LYS A 136 1.68 -3.79 11.52
C LYS A 136 1.94 -2.80 12.65
N PHE A 137 1.05 -1.83 12.82
CA PHE A 137 1.11 -0.86 13.93
C PHE A 137 1.16 -1.57 15.29
N LEU A 138 0.20 -2.44 15.57
CA LEU A 138 0.11 -3.13 16.85
C LEU A 138 1.36 -3.99 17.13
N ARG A 139 1.85 -4.74 16.15
CA ARG A 139 3.06 -5.57 16.27
C ARG A 139 4.32 -4.73 16.54
N THR A 140 4.46 -3.63 15.83
CA THR A 140 5.61 -2.72 16.00
C THR A 140 5.58 -2.05 17.37
N GLU A 141 4.40 -1.58 17.79
CA GLU A 141 4.24 -0.86 19.04
C GLU A 141 4.40 -1.76 20.27
N MET A 142 4.12 -3.06 20.22
CA MET A 142 4.24 -3.95 21.39
C MET A 142 5.63 -3.90 22.02
N ASN A 143 6.68 -4.03 21.24
CA ASN A 143 8.06 -3.97 21.74
C ASN A 143 8.44 -2.56 22.21
N LEU A 144 7.99 -1.54 21.49
CA LEU A 144 8.24 -0.13 21.84
C LEU A 144 7.57 0.20 23.19
N GLN A 145 6.30 -0.16 23.34
CA GLN A 145 5.54 0.09 24.56
C GLN A 145 6.11 -0.69 25.77
N PHE A 146 6.61 -1.91 25.56
CA PHE A 146 7.32 -2.62 26.62
C PHE A 146 8.53 -1.84 27.13
N SER A 147 9.34 -1.32 26.21
CA SER A 147 10.53 -0.51 26.55
C SER A 147 10.14 0.80 27.24
N GLN A 148 9.08 1.45 26.80
CA GLN A 148 8.57 2.70 27.40
C GLN A 148 8.00 2.46 28.81
N VAL A 149 7.23 1.40 29.02
CA VAL A 149 6.72 1.00 30.36
C VAL A 149 7.89 0.74 31.31
N LEU A 150 8.90 0.00 30.84
CA LEU A 150 10.10 -0.30 31.62
C LEU A 150 10.84 0.99 32.05
N GLU A 151 11.05 1.91 31.10
CA GLU A 151 11.77 3.16 31.40
C GLU A 151 10.97 4.09 32.31
N ARG A 152 9.67 4.22 32.10
CA ARG A 152 8.78 4.96 33.03
C ARG A 152 8.86 4.39 34.45
N CYS A 153 8.80 3.07 34.60
CA CYS A 153 8.94 2.43 35.91
C CYS A 153 10.31 2.68 36.55
N ARG A 154 11.40 2.72 35.77
CA ARG A 154 12.74 3.08 36.25
C ARG A 154 12.82 4.51 36.77
N VAL A 155 12.24 5.46 36.03
CA VAL A 155 12.20 6.88 36.44
C VAL A 155 11.40 7.03 37.72
N LEU A 156 10.24 6.38 37.82
CA LEU A 156 9.41 6.40 39.02
C LEU A 156 10.13 5.82 40.24
N LEU A 157 10.84 4.71 40.07
CA LEU A 157 11.63 4.11 41.15
C LEU A 157 12.69 5.05 41.69
N LYS A 158 13.41 5.78 40.84
CA LYS A 158 14.38 6.81 41.28
C LYS A 158 13.72 7.86 42.15
N SER A 159 12.48 8.22 41.89
CA SER A 159 11.74 9.19 42.74
C SER A 159 11.22 8.55 44.03
N TYR A 160 10.99 7.25 44.09
CA TYR A 160 10.55 6.50 45.28
C TYR A 160 11.67 6.29 46.28
N ASP A 161 12.92 6.09 45.84
CA ASP A 161 14.09 5.89 46.69
C ASP A 161 14.28 7.00 47.71
N ASN A 162 13.80 8.21 47.36
CA ASN A 162 13.88 9.38 48.26
C ASN A 162 12.75 9.45 49.29
N MET A 163 11.73 8.57 49.26
CA MET A 163 10.52 8.71 50.08
C MET A 163 10.10 7.50 50.92
N ARG A 164 10.28 6.23 50.46
CA ARG A 164 9.82 5.00 51.11
C ARG A 164 10.66 3.78 50.72
N GLN A 165 11.71 3.50 51.46
CA GLN A 165 12.67 2.42 51.13
C GLN A 165 12.06 1.03 50.99
N GLU A 166 11.08 0.59 51.83
CA GLU A 166 10.51 -0.75 51.76
C GLU A 166 9.76 -1.02 50.46
N LYS A 167 8.93 -0.07 50.00
CA LYS A 167 8.20 -0.24 48.77
C LYS A 167 9.09 -0.12 47.51
N ALA A 168 10.18 0.62 47.62
CA ALA A 168 11.15 0.72 46.55
C ALA A 168 11.85 -0.61 46.29
N HIS A 169 12.16 -1.39 47.35
CA HIS A 169 12.77 -2.70 47.21
C HIS A 169 11.83 -3.70 46.49
N GLU A 170 10.58 -3.76 46.92
CA GLU A 170 9.57 -4.60 46.28
C GLU A 170 9.40 -4.29 44.80
N TYR A 171 9.33 -3.01 44.44
CA TYR A 171 9.20 -2.62 43.03
C TYR A 171 10.46 -2.85 42.20
N ARG A 172 11.66 -2.81 42.78
CA ARG A 172 12.91 -3.22 42.10
C ARG A 172 12.92 -4.71 41.78
N GLU A 173 12.48 -5.56 42.69
CA GLU A 173 12.35 -7.01 42.39
C GLU A 173 11.32 -7.28 41.32
N ARG A 174 10.16 -6.61 41.39
CA ARG A 174 9.13 -6.71 40.33
C ARG A 174 9.67 -6.26 38.98
N LEU A 175 10.43 -5.17 38.91
CA LEU A 175 11.01 -4.63 37.68
C LEU A 175 12.08 -5.59 37.10
N ALA A 176 12.92 -6.18 37.95
CA ALA A 176 13.87 -7.21 37.53
C ALA A 176 13.13 -8.43 36.94
N THR A 177 12.09 -8.89 37.62
CA THR A 177 11.23 -9.97 37.16
C THR A 177 10.52 -9.62 35.84
N PHE A 178 10.05 -8.40 35.70
CA PHE A 178 9.41 -7.88 34.47
C PHE A 178 10.34 -7.99 33.26
N GLN A 179 11.60 -7.60 33.39
CA GLN A 179 12.58 -7.72 32.30
C GLN A 179 12.81 -9.18 31.88
N VAL A 180 12.98 -10.06 32.84
CA VAL A 180 13.20 -11.52 32.59
C VAL A 180 11.97 -12.13 31.92
N ARG A 181 10.77 -11.68 32.27
CA ARG A 181 9.50 -12.20 31.76
C ARG A 181 9.00 -11.47 30.48
N LYS A 182 9.82 -10.66 29.83
CA LYS A 182 9.45 -9.90 28.63
C LYS A 182 8.63 -10.74 27.65
N ARG A 183 9.15 -11.88 27.26
CA ARG A 183 8.55 -12.79 26.28
C ARG A 183 7.14 -13.24 26.71
N THR A 184 7.00 -13.65 27.95
CA THR A 184 5.71 -14.08 28.51
C THR A 184 4.70 -12.94 28.59
N ILE A 185 5.14 -11.75 28.95
CA ILE A 185 4.29 -10.54 29.04
C ILE A 185 3.79 -10.16 27.66
N LEU A 186 4.68 -10.07 26.66
CA LEU A 186 4.32 -9.73 25.30
C LEU A 186 3.37 -10.77 24.70
N ARG A 187 3.58 -12.07 24.95
CA ARG A 187 2.67 -13.12 24.51
C ARG A 187 1.27 -12.95 25.09
N LYS A 188 1.15 -12.74 26.41
CA LYS A 188 -0.16 -12.52 27.06
C LYS A 188 -0.85 -11.25 26.52
N THR A 189 -0.08 -10.18 26.30
CA THR A 189 -0.58 -8.95 25.70
C THR A 189 -1.09 -9.22 24.28
N GLY A 190 -0.31 -9.94 23.47
CA GLY A 190 -0.69 -10.32 22.11
C GLY A 190 -1.96 -11.18 22.06
N GLN A 191 -2.14 -12.12 23.02
CA GLN A 191 -3.35 -12.93 23.13
C GLN A 191 -4.60 -12.06 23.37
N GLU A 192 -4.53 -11.08 24.29
CA GLU A 192 -5.67 -10.19 24.55
C GLU A 192 -5.96 -9.25 23.38
N ILE A 193 -4.94 -8.74 22.73
CA ILE A 193 -5.12 -7.94 21.50
C ILE A 193 -5.76 -8.80 20.41
N PHE A 194 -5.29 -10.03 20.25
CA PHE A 194 -5.88 -10.99 19.32
C PHE A 194 -7.36 -11.27 19.61
N GLU A 195 -7.73 -11.50 20.87
CA GLU A 195 -9.14 -11.70 21.23
C GLU A 195 -9.99 -10.46 20.91
N THR A 196 -9.47 -9.25 21.13
CA THR A 196 -10.16 -8.00 20.78
C THR A 196 -10.35 -7.87 19.27
N LEU A 197 -9.30 -8.14 18.47
CA LEU A 197 -9.39 -8.16 17.00
C LEU A 197 -10.43 -9.19 16.54
N ARG A 198 -10.40 -10.39 17.13
CA ARG A 198 -11.32 -11.47 16.84
C ARG A 198 -12.78 -11.10 17.14
N GLU A 199 -13.03 -10.42 18.24
CA GLU A 199 -14.37 -9.95 18.58
C GLU A 199 -14.90 -8.92 17.59
N VAL A 200 -14.07 -7.93 17.21
CA VAL A 200 -14.42 -6.92 16.22
C VAL A 200 -14.66 -7.57 14.86
N GLU A 201 -13.78 -8.46 14.41
CA GLU A 201 -13.88 -9.15 13.12
C GLU A 201 -15.09 -10.09 13.01
N LYS A 202 -15.43 -10.84 14.07
CA LYS A 202 -16.56 -11.78 14.08
C LYS A 202 -17.92 -11.14 14.19
N SER A 203 -17.98 -9.86 14.52
CA SER A 203 -19.22 -9.13 14.69
C SER A 203 -19.89 -8.76 13.34
N THR A 204 -20.27 -7.51 13.21
CA THR A 204 -20.95 -6.96 12.03
C THR A 204 -20.05 -6.93 10.79
N LEU A 205 -18.73 -6.74 10.96
CA LEU A 205 -17.78 -6.52 9.87
C LEU A 205 -17.65 -7.72 8.93
N ALA A 206 -17.55 -8.93 9.45
CA ALA A 206 -17.45 -10.13 8.60
C ALA A 206 -18.71 -10.34 7.74
N ARG A 207 -19.88 -10.04 8.29
CA ARG A 207 -21.16 -10.08 7.56
C ARG A 207 -21.19 -9.01 6.48
N THR A 208 -20.79 -7.80 6.82
CA THR A 208 -20.74 -6.67 5.87
C THR A 208 -19.79 -6.93 4.72
N ARG A 209 -18.59 -7.47 4.98
CA ARG A 209 -17.64 -7.85 3.91
C ARG A 209 -18.25 -8.88 2.97
N ARG A 210 -18.83 -9.95 3.49
CA ARG A 210 -19.50 -10.97 2.67
C ARG A 210 -20.64 -10.40 1.83
N SER A 211 -21.43 -9.51 2.39
CA SER A 211 -22.52 -8.86 1.67
C SER A 211 -22.04 -7.92 0.56
N LEU A 212 -20.90 -7.24 0.74
CA LEU A 212 -20.38 -6.28 -0.22
C LEU A 212 -19.55 -6.93 -1.33
N PHE A 213 -18.79 -7.97 -1.02
CA PHE A 213 -17.78 -8.53 -1.91
C PHE A 213 -18.01 -10.01 -2.25
N GLY A 214 -19.13 -10.58 -1.81
CA GLY A 214 -19.51 -11.97 -2.07
C GLY A 214 -18.90 -12.98 -1.09
N GLU A 215 -19.32 -14.24 -1.21
CA GLU A 215 -18.75 -15.34 -0.44
C GLU A 215 -17.39 -15.73 -1.01
N GLU A 216 -16.46 -15.96 -0.11
CA GLU A 216 -15.07 -16.31 -0.36
C GLU A 216 -14.94 -17.77 -0.87
N THR A 217 -15.58 -18.11 -1.95
CA THR A 217 -15.78 -19.49 -2.37
C THR A 217 -14.69 -20.10 -3.25
N SER A 218 -13.73 -19.36 -3.72
CA SER A 218 -12.70 -19.95 -4.58
C SER A 218 -11.35 -19.25 -4.47
N GLY A 219 -10.44 -19.91 -3.79
CA GLY A 219 -8.98 -19.80 -3.96
C GLY A 219 -8.31 -18.47 -3.64
N GLY A 220 -8.98 -17.35 -3.75
CA GLY A 220 -8.40 -16.04 -3.64
C GLY A 220 -8.67 -15.29 -2.35
N SER A 221 -9.71 -15.65 -1.64
CA SER A 221 -10.27 -14.78 -0.60
C SER A 221 -10.18 -15.35 0.83
N TYR A 222 -9.42 -16.40 1.03
CA TYR A 222 -9.11 -16.95 2.38
C TYR A 222 -8.38 -15.95 3.30
N PHE A 223 -7.94 -14.85 2.74
CA PHE A 223 -7.11 -13.90 3.42
C PHE A 223 -7.81 -12.91 4.27
N THR A 224 -8.99 -12.53 3.88
CA THR A 224 -9.56 -11.35 4.49
C THR A 224 -9.94 -11.60 5.93
N TYR A 225 -10.48 -12.76 6.24
CA TYR A 225 -10.94 -13.07 7.59
C TYR A 225 -10.06 -14.08 8.35
N PRO A 226 -9.80 -15.28 7.85
CA PRO A 226 -9.01 -16.27 8.59
C PRO A 226 -7.57 -15.85 8.85
N LEU A 227 -6.98 -15.05 7.95
CA LEU A 227 -5.62 -14.56 8.08
C LEU A 227 -5.44 -13.71 9.36
N PHE A 228 -6.36 -12.78 9.61
CA PHE A 228 -6.32 -11.91 10.79
C PHE A 228 -6.82 -12.59 12.06
N LEU A 229 -7.33 -13.79 11.98
CA LEU A 229 -7.71 -14.64 13.10
C LEU A 229 -6.65 -15.70 13.42
N ASN A 230 -5.50 -15.64 12.78
CA ASN A 230 -4.38 -16.53 13.04
C ASN A 230 -3.82 -16.28 14.46
N ARG A 231 -3.69 -17.34 15.25
CA ARG A 231 -3.22 -17.29 16.64
C ARG A 231 -1.74 -16.95 16.76
N LEU A 232 -0.96 -17.18 15.71
CA LEU A 232 0.45 -16.81 15.64
C LEU A 232 0.69 -15.33 15.32
N LEU A 233 -0.36 -14.56 15.07
CA LEU A 233 -0.28 -13.19 14.57
C LEU A 233 0.66 -12.28 15.37
N PHE A 234 0.71 -12.47 16.68
CA PHE A 234 1.52 -11.66 17.58
C PHE A 234 2.67 -12.44 18.24
N SER A 235 3.08 -13.58 17.67
CA SER A 235 4.27 -14.26 18.14
C SER A 235 5.53 -13.44 17.78
N GLU A 236 6.57 -13.51 18.61
CA GLU A 236 7.73 -12.62 18.54
C GLU A 236 8.55 -12.81 17.26
N ASP A 237 8.74 -14.07 16.84
CA ASP A 237 9.54 -14.46 15.69
C ASP A 237 8.72 -15.03 14.52
N GLY A 238 7.40 -14.87 14.58
CA GLY A 238 6.50 -15.40 13.59
C GLY A 238 6.19 -16.88 13.74
N ARG A 239 6.66 -17.51 14.83
CA ARG A 239 6.37 -18.89 15.18
C ARG A 239 5.77 -18.94 16.58
N ASP A 240 4.89 -19.90 16.85
CA ASP A 240 4.45 -20.15 18.21
C ASP A 240 5.48 -21.01 18.95
N ASP A 241 6.52 -20.36 19.36
CA ASP A 241 7.61 -20.96 20.11
C ASP A 241 7.30 -21.10 21.60
N HIS A 242 6.21 -20.54 22.04
CA HIS A 242 5.72 -20.76 23.36
C HIS A 242 4.64 -21.80 23.28
N LEU A 243 4.76 -22.77 24.09
CA LEU A 243 3.72 -23.71 24.39
C LEU A 243 2.43 -22.96 24.67
N CYS A 244 1.75 -22.64 23.61
CA CYS A 244 0.36 -22.35 23.69
C CYS A 244 -0.33 -23.70 23.85
N ALA A 245 -0.34 -24.20 25.05
CA ALA A 245 -0.79 -25.55 25.37
C ALA A 245 -2.20 -25.84 24.86
N GLU A 246 -3.02 -24.79 24.74
CA GLU A 246 -4.37 -24.89 24.22
C GLU A 246 -4.42 -25.08 22.70
N HIS A 247 -3.34 -24.76 21.98
CA HIS A 247 -3.38 -24.65 20.53
C HIS A 247 -2.40 -25.57 19.81
N TYR A 248 -1.13 -25.55 20.23
CA TYR A 248 -0.04 -26.22 19.52
C TYR A 248 0.82 -27.05 20.45
N VAL A 249 0.17 -27.66 21.43
CA VAL A 249 0.84 -28.43 22.49
C VAL A 249 1.77 -29.51 21.96
N MET A 250 1.43 -30.09 20.81
CA MET A 250 2.22 -31.17 20.22
C MET A 250 3.61 -30.69 19.75
N LEU A 251 3.73 -29.41 19.39
CA LEU A 251 5.00 -28.83 18.98
C LEU A 251 5.82 -28.32 20.17
N GLY A 252 5.15 -27.96 21.25
CA GLY A 252 5.79 -27.44 22.41
C GLY A 252 6.61 -26.17 22.16
N ASN A 253 7.64 -25.97 22.96
CA ASN A 253 8.60 -24.91 22.75
C ASN A 253 9.70 -25.36 21.77
N TRP A 254 9.28 -25.79 20.59
CA TRP A 254 10.17 -26.37 19.58
C TRP A 254 10.23 -25.50 18.33
N ASP A 255 9.85 -24.28 18.47
CA ASP A 255 9.96 -23.21 17.49
C ASP A 255 11.35 -23.10 16.89
N ARG A 256 12.36 -23.41 17.68
CA ARG A 256 13.77 -23.38 17.28
C ARG A 256 14.30 -24.75 16.84
N ASP A 257 13.42 -25.70 16.63
CA ASP A 257 13.69 -27.02 16.13
C ASP A 257 12.97 -27.24 14.77
N PRO A 258 13.40 -26.53 13.70
CA PRO A 258 12.77 -26.65 12.39
C PRO A 258 12.85 -28.07 11.83
N ASP A 259 13.85 -28.86 12.28
CA ASP A 259 14.04 -30.25 11.83
C ASP A 259 12.85 -31.12 12.19
N ARG A 260 12.22 -30.88 13.33
CA ARG A 260 11.03 -31.65 13.74
C ARG A 260 9.81 -31.34 12.89
N TYR A 261 9.58 -30.07 12.59
CA TYR A 261 8.49 -29.70 11.70
C TYR A 261 8.72 -30.24 10.29
N GLY A 262 9.93 -30.08 9.75
CA GLY A 262 10.34 -30.67 8.48
C GLY A 262 10.18 -32.20 8.47
N ARG A 263 10.62 -32.86 9.56
CA ARG A 263 10.51 -34.31 9.72
C ARG A 263 9.06 -34.80 9.66
N ILE A 264 8.12 -34.13 10.32
CA ILE A 264 6.70 -34.51 10.28
C ILE A 264 6.11 -34.33 8.87
N ARG A 265 6.55 -33.31 8.12
CA ARG A 265 6.15 -33.16 6.71
C ARG A 265 6.66 -34.30 5.85
N GLU A 266 7.90 -34.74 6.06
CA GLU A 266 8.48 -35.90 5.39
C GLU A 266 7.69 -37.17 5.71
N VAL A 267 7.37 -37.42 6.98
CA VAL A 267 6.55 -38.55 7.42
C VAL A 267 5.16 -38.49 6.75
N ALA A 268 4.54 -37.32 6.60
CA ALA A 268 3.29 -37.19 5.89
C ALA A 268 3.42 -37.54 4.38
N SER A 269 4.50 -37.15 3.72
CA SER A 269 4.78 -37.53 2.33
C SER A 269 5.00 -39.03 2.18
N VAL A 270 5.76 -39.67 3.11
CA VAL A 270 5.99 -41.11 3.13
C VAL A 270 4.68 -41.86 3.34
N PHE A 271 3.80 -41.37 4.23
CA PHE A 271 2.48 -41.95 4.43
C PHE A 271 1.66 -41.99 3.15
N LEU A 272 1.56 -40.85 2.44
CA LEU A 272 0.79 -40.77 1.18
C LEU A 272 1.33 -41.71 0.14
N ARG A 273 2.65 -41.80 -0.03
CA ARG A 273 3.29 -42.74 -0.95
C ARG A 273 3.02 -44.21 -0.55
N SER A 274 3.09 -44.54 0.71
CA SER A 274 2.89 -45.91 1.22
C SER A 274 1.44 -46.35 1.05
N GLN A 275 0.48 -45.52 1.37
CA GLN A 275 -0.93 -45.84 1.38
C GLN A 275 -1.56 -45.78 -0.01
N TYR A 276 -1.23 -44.80 -0.82
CA TYR A 276 -1.91 -44.52 -2.10
C TYR A 276 -1.00 -44.75 -3.31
N GLY A 277 0.30 -44.95 -3.12
CA GLY A 277 1.24 -45.19 -4.22
C GLY A 277 1.60 -43.94 -5.02
N GLU A 278 1.13 -42.80 -4.64
CA GLU A 278 1.38 -41.53 -5.34
C GLU A 278 2.56 -40.76 -4.72
N GLU A 279 3.43 -40.24 -5.61
CA GLU A 279 4.41 -39.26 -5.22
C GLU A 279 3.76 -37.88 -5.25
N VAL A 280 3.63 -37.28 -4.07
CA VAL A 280 3.04 -35.96 -3.91
C VAL A 280 4.15 -34.96 -3.73
N SER A 281 4.15 -33.90 -4.55
CA SER A 281 5.09 -32.79 -4.39
C SER A 281 4.88 -32.06 -3.07
N ALA A 282 5.92 -31.41 -2.53
CA ALA A 282 5.82 -30.63 -1.31
C ALA A 282 4.75 -29.52 -1.43
N ASP A 283 4.63 -28.89 -2.60
CA ASP A 283 3.65 -27.82 -2.84
C ASP A 283 2.22 -28.37 -2.89
N THR A 284 2.02 -29.55 -3.45
CA THR A 284 0.71 -30.20 -3.46
C THR A 284 0.29 -30.57 -2.04
N LEU A 285 1.19 -31.19 -1.27
CA LEU A 285 0.95 -31.51 0.13
C LEU A 285 0.61 -30.24 0.95
N ASP A 286 1.38 -29.17 0.74
CA ASP A 286 1.15 -27.89 1.38
C ASP A 286 -0.26 -27.36 1.05
N SER A 287 -0.67 -27.39 -0.23
CA SER A 287 -1.98 -26.93 -0.65
C SER A 287 -3.14 -27.74 -0.04
N TRP A 288 -2.96 -29.03 0.15
CA TRP A 288 -3.96 -29.89 0.80
C TRP A 288 -4.04 -29.66 2.31
N MET A 289 -2.91 -29.44 2.97
CA MET A 289 -2.84 -29.17 4.41
C MET A 289 -3.44 -27.82 4.80
N ASN A 290 -3.56 -26.89 3.84
CA ASN A 290 -4.21 -25.60 4.06
C ASN A 290 -5.75 -25.70 4.17
N VAL A 291 -6.34 -26.82 3.73
CA VAL A 291 -7.80 -27.04 3.76
C VAL A 291 -8.19 -27.84 5.00
N PRO A 292 -8.97 -27.24 5.94
CA PRO A 292 -9.32 -27.89 7.21
C PRO A 292 -10.02 -29.26 7.06
N GLU A 293 -10.86 -29.40 6.06
CA GLU A 293 -11.65 -30.60 5.78
C GLU A 293 -10.76 -31.79 5.40
N ASN A 294 -9.63 -31.51 4.77
CA ASN A 294 -8.69 -32.56 4.34
C ASN A 294 -8.02 -33.25 5.53
N ALA A 295 -7.84 -32.56 6.66
CA ALA A 295 -7.28 -33.17 7.86
C ALA A 295 -8.06 -34.39 8.31
N ARG A 296 -9.40 -34.35 8.27
CA ARG A 296 -10.26 -35.50 8.61
C ARG A 296 -10.10 -36.66 7.63
N LYS A 297 -10.04 -36.35 6.33
CA LYS A 297 -9.89 -37.35 5.26
C LYS A 297 -8.52 -38.05 5.32
N LEU A 298 -7.47 -37.32 5.62
CA LEU A 298 -6.10 -37.82 5.69
C LEU A 298 -5.78 -38.56 6.99
N VAL A 299 -6.30 -38.07 8.12
CA VAL A 299 -6.03 -38.68 9.43
C VAL A 299 -6.95 -39.85 9.74
N GLY A 300 -8.16 -39.84 9.21
CA GLY A 300 -9.12 -40.90 9.46
C GLY A 300 -9.91 -40.73 10.78
N THR A 301 -10.41 -39.50 11.00
CA THR A 301 -11.24 -39.21 12.17
C THR A 301 -12.57 -38.61 11.77
N GLY A 302 -13.67 -38.94 12.43
CA GLY A 302 -14.93 -38.19 12.35
C GLY A 302 -16.15 -38.88 11.78
N THR A 303 -16.09 -40.19 11.43
CA THR A 303 -17.26 -40.98 11.01
C THR A 303 -17.62 -42.05 12.06
N PRO A 304 -18.89 -42.46 12.17
CA PRO A 304 -19.30 -43.51 13.08
C PRO A 304 -18.55 -44.84 12.82
N GLU A 305 -18.16 -45.53 13.86
CA GLU A 305 -17.34 -46.75 13.79
C GLU A 305 -17.99 -47.90 13.03
N ASP A 306 -19.31 -47.90 12.92
CA ASP A 306 -20.08 -49.00 12.31
C ASP A 306 -20.31 -48.82 10.79
N SER A 307 -19.76 -47.80 10.14
CA SER A 307 -19.86 -47.61 8.70
C SER A 307 -18.62 -48.16 7.97
N GLY A 308 -18.77 -48.62 6.73
CA GLY A 308 -17.64 -49.07 5.92
C GLY A 308 -16.55 -48.00 5.76
N GLU A 309 -16.91 -46.75 5.83
CA GLU A 309 -15.97 -45.61 5.88
C GLU A 309 -15.27 -45.51 7.23
N GLY A 310 -15.93 -45.86 8.34
CA GLY A 310 -15.36 -45.93 9.65
C GLY A 310 -14.22 -46.94 9.76
N LEU A 311 -14.36 -48.10 9.16
CA LEU A 311 -13.32 -49.13 9.10
C LEU A 311 -12.11 -48.64 8.29
N ALA A 312 -12.32 -48.05 7.14
CA ALA A 312 -11.24 -47.50 6.33
C ALA A 312 -10.49 -46.35 7.04
N GLN A 313 -11.18 -45.61 7.90
CA GLN A 313 -10.56 -44.55 8.74
C GLN A 313 -9.73 -45.16 9.87
N GLN A 314 -10.19 -46.20 10.52
CA GLN A 314 -9.42 -46.94 11.54
C GLN A 314 -8.15 -47.56 10.97
N GLU A 315 -8.23 -48.12 9.76
CA GLU A 315 -7.07 -48.66 9.05
C GLU A 315 -6.05 -47.57 8.69
N ARG A 316 -6.50 -46.41 8.23
CA ARG A 316 -5.63 -45.24 8.00
C ARG A 316 -4.94 -44.77 9.29
N LEU A 317 -5.69 -44.63 10.37
CA LEU A 317 -5.13 -44.21 11.64
C LEU A 317 -4.12 -45.24 12.15
N ALA A 318 -4.40 -46.53 12.03
CA ALA A 318 -3.46 -47.60 12.41
C ALA A 318 -2.19 -47.57 11.54
N ALA A 319 -2.31 -47.23 10.26
CA ALA A 319 -1.18 -47.02 9.36
C ALA A 319 -0.31 -45.81 9.78
N TRP A 320 -0.94 -44.72 10.19
CA TRP A 320 -0.24 -43.57 10.73
C TRP A 320 0.51 -43.92 12.03
N VAL A 321 -0.11 -44.61 12.94
CA VAL A 321 0.54 -45.03 14.21
C VAL A 321 1.77 -45.86 13.90
N ARG A 322 1.66 -46.88 13.05
CA ARG A 322 2.80 -47.72 12.65
C ARG A 322 3.93 -46.88 12.06
N LEU A 323 3.61 -45.97 11.15
CA LEU A 323 4.60 -45.11 10.52
C LEU A 323 5.31 -44.19 11.53
N LEU A 324 4.58 -43.60 12.48
CA LEU A 324 5.16 -42.76 13.52
C LEU A 324 6.06 -43.58 14.45
N GLU A 325 5.74 -44.87 14.67
CA GLU A 325 6.58 -45.82 15.44
C GLU A 325 7.85 -46.19 14.65
N ASP A 326 7.72 -46.57 13.39
CA ASP A 326 8.84 -46.91 12.50
C ASP A 326 9.83 -45.75 12.36
N GLU A 327 9.32 -44.54 12.24
CA GLU A 327 10.12 -43.31 12.20
C GLU A 327 10.62 -42.82 13.57
N ARG A 328 10.35 -43.55 14.64
CA ARG A 328 10.74 -43.26 16.04
C ARG A 328 10.26 -41.89 16.53
N VAL A 329 9.15 -41.38 16.01
CA VAL A 329 8.55 -40.08 16.39
C VAL A 329 7.47 -40.26 17.47
N MET A 330 6.87 -41.45 17.56
CA MET A 330 5.69 -41.70 18.40
C MET A 330 5.87 -41.35 19.86
N GLU A 331 7.02 -41.71 20.46
CA GLU A 331 7.31 -41.38 21.85
C GLU A 331 7.39 -39.89 22.11
N ASN A 332 7.98 -39.15 21.17
CA ASN A 332 8.02 -37.69 21.24
C ASN A 332 6.63 -37.06 21.12
N VAL A 333 5.76 -37.64 20.30
CA VAL A 333 4.37 -37.23 20.16
C VAL A 333 3.62 -37.39 21.48
N ILE A 334 3.73 -38.55 22.10
CA ILE A 334 3.09 -38.85 23.42
C ILE A 334 3.62 -37.88 24.49
N ALA A 335 4.94 -37.74 24.61
CA ALA A 335 5.57 -36.84 25.56
C ALA A 335 5.10 -35.38 25.40
N SER A 336 4.82 -34.93 24.18
CA SER A 336 4.32 -33.58 23.90
C SER A 336 3.03 -33.26 24.64
N TYR A 337 2.14 -34.22 24.80
CA TYR A 337 0.87 -34.04 25.51
C TYR A 337 0.97 -34.21 27.02
N HIS A 338 1.99 -34.93 27.50
CA HIS A 338 2.21 -35.18 28.92
C HIS A 338 3.17 -34.16 29.56
N VAL A 339 3.91 -33.36 28.80
CA VAL A 339 4.78 -32.31 29.35
C VAL A 339 4.01 -31.10 29.86
N VAL A 340 2.82 -30.83 29.32
CA VAL A 340 2.04 -29.61 29.58
C VAL A 340 1.81 -29.35 31.09
N PRO A 341 1.38 -30.31 31.91
CA PRO A 341 1.22 -30.08 33.34
C PRO A 341 2.52 -29.68 34.03
N LEU A 342 3.66 -30.20 33.56
CA LEU A 342 4.97 -29.93 34.14
C LEU A 342 5.45 -28.51 33.88
N LEU A 343 4.97 -27.87 32.77
CA LEU A 343 5.38 -26.53 32.43
C LEU A 343 4.90 -25.49 33.42
N SER A 344 3.69 -25.65 33.97
CA SER A 344 3.16 -24.72 34.96
C SER A 344 3.92 -24.81 36.28
N GLU A 345 4.48 -25.97 36.59
CA GLU A 345 5.16 -26.24 37.85
C GLU A 345 6.66 -25.92 37.78
N TYR A 346 7.33 -26.31 36.68
CA TYR A 346 8.80 -26.25 36.60
C TYR A 346 9.35 -25.14 35.70
N ALA A 347 8.58 -24.65 34.72
CA ALA A 347 9.03 -23.50 33.92
C ALA A 347 8.82 -22.16 34.68
N PRO A 348 9.69 -21.16 34.51
CA PRO A 348 10.78 -21.02 33.56
C PRO A 348 12.14 -21.61 34.05
N ARG A 349 12.18 -22.24 35.19
CA ARG A 349 13.45 -22.71 35.79
C ARG A 349 14.09 -23.85 35.01
N ILE A 350 13.26 -24.73 34.46
CA ILE A 350 13.70 -25.85 33.62
C ILE A 350 13.12 -25.66 32.24
N ASN A 351 13.96 -25.82 31.20
CA ASN A 351 13.56 -25.65 29.82
C ASN A 351 12.49 -26.71 29.45
N ALA A 352 11.48 -26.27 28.70
CA ALA A 352 10.39 -27.14 28.24
C ALA A 352 10.87 -28.33 27.40
N GLN A 353 11.92 -28.18 26.60
CA GLN A 353 12.51 -29.27 25.83
C GLN A 353 13.20 -30.31 26.74
N GLN A 354 13.91 -29.86 27.77
CA GLN A 354 14.49 -30.77 28.76
C GLN A 354 13.42 -31.54 29.52
N LEU A 355 12.34 -30.87 29.94
CA LEU A 355 11.20 -31.51 30.56
C LEU A 355 10.58 -32.59 29.67
N LYS A 356 10.41 -32.30 28.39
CA LYS A 356 9.87 -33.25 27.41
C LYS A 356 10.81 -34.46 27.22
N ASN A 357 12.10 -34.21 27.03
CA ASN A 357 13.07 -35.26 26.84
C ASN A 357 13.17 -36.15 28.08
N ALA A 358 13.04 -35.59 29.28
CA ALA A 358 12.99 -36.33 30.52
C ALA A 358 11.82 -37.33 30.61
N LEU A 359 10.76 -37.15 29.83
CA LEU A 359 9.63 -38.09 29.76
C LEU A 359 9.94 -39.35 28.93
N ILE A 360 10.97 -39.31 28.08
CA ILE A 360 11.32 -40.37 27.13
C ILE A 360 12.70 -40.97 27.41
N ASP A 361 13.62 -40.18 27.91
CA ASP A 361 15.00 -40.56 28.15
C ASP A 361 15.29 -40.59 29.67
N ARG A 362 15.80 -41.71 30.14
CA ARG A 362 16.09 -41.90 31.56
C ARG A 362 17.22 -40.99 32.04
N THR A 363 18.23 -40.78 31.21
CA THR A 363 19.38 -39.93 31.56
C THR A 363 18.96 -38.48 31.75
N GLU A 364 18.10 -37.98 30.84
CA GLU A 364 17.53 -36.64 30.95
C GLU A 364 16.55 -36.56 32.13
N CYS A 365 15.80 -37.62 32.44
CA CYS A 365 14.95 -37.68 33.63
C CYS A 365 15.75 -37.52 34.93
N ASP A 366 16.84 -38.28 35.08
CA ASP A 366 17.73 -38.18 36.23
C ASP A 366 18.41 -36.81 36.35
N ARG A 367 18.67 -36.17 35.22
CA ARG A 367 19.21 -34.82 35.18
C ARG A 367 18.20 -33.77 35.62
N VAL A 368 17.00 -33.82 35.07
CA VAL A 368 15.89 -32.92 35.44
C VAL A 368 15.50 -33.10 36.90
N GLU A 369 15.49 -34.32 37.40
CA GLU A 369 15.25 -34.62 38.82
C GLU A 369 16.26 -33.91 39.73
N ARG A 370 17.55 -34.00 39.42
CA ARG A 370 18.61 -33.26 40.15
C ARG A 370 18.36 -31.77 40.14
N MET A 371 18.01 -31.20 38.99
CA MET A 371 17.68 -29.77 38.86
C MET A 371 16.47 -29.38 39.73
N ILE A 372 15.46 -30.25 39.83
CA ILE A 372 14.29 -30.01 40.68
C ILE A 372 14.71 -30.04 42.17
N GLN A 373 15.54 -31.00 42.57
CA GLN A 373 16.03 -31.15 43.95
C GLN A 373 16.91 -29.99 44.40
N GLU A 374 17.78 -29.50 43.52
CA GLU A 374 18.64 -28.33 43.78
C GLU A 374 17.83 -27.06 44.08
N HIS A 375 16.62 -26.95 43.57
CA HIS A 375 15.73 -25.83 43.86
C HIS A 375 14.98 -25.91 45.20
N GLY A 376 15.05 -27.02 45.91
CA GLY A 376 14.63 -27.20 47.33
C GLY A 376 13.16 -26.96 47.68
N LYS A 377 12.36 -26.40 46.79
CA LYS A 377 10.93 -26.07 46.95
C LYS A 377 10.02 -26.83 45.98
N LEU A 378 10.59 -27.58 45.05
CA LEU A 378 9.83 -28.30 44.01
C LEU A 378 9.89 -29.79 44.30
N SER A 379 8.79 -30.51 44.04
CA SER A 379 8.70 -31.96 44.17
C SER A 379 8.86 -32.63 42.79
N PRO A 380 9.60 -33.74 42.66
CA PRO A 380 9.70 -34.50 41.43
C PRO A 380 8.46 -35.39 41.13
N ASN A 381 7.46 -35.41 41.99
CA ASN A 381 6.31 -36.33 41.88
C ASN A 381 5.53 -36.14 40.57
N SER A 382 5.36 -34.90 40.13
CA SER A 382 4.68 -34.60 38.87
C SER A 382 5.46 -35.14 37.67
N LEU A 383 6.80 -35.04 37.70
CA LEU A 383 7.67 -35.63 36.69
C LEU A 383 7.50 -37.15 36.61
N TYR A 384 7.60 -37.84 37.74
CA TYR A 384 7.42 -39.29 37.76
C TYR A 384 6.05 -39.76 37.30
N THR A 385 5.00 -39.01 37.67
CA THR A 385 3.64 -39.28 37.22
C THR A 385 3.53 -39.13 35.68
N ALA A 386 4.15 -38.12 35.11
CA ALA A 386 4.14 -37.92 33.66
C ALA A 386 4.97 -38.98 32.91
N VAL A 387 6.14 -39.37 33.43
CA VAL A 387 6.96 -40.47 32.90
C VAL A 387 6.17 -41.79 32.92
N ALA A 388 5.50 -42.11 34.02
CA ALA A 388 4.66 -43.31 34.11
C ALA A 388 3.51 -43.31 33.10
N LYS A 389 2.86 -42.16 32.88
CA LYS A 389 1.80 -42.02 31.86
C LYS A 389 2.32 -42.22 30.45
N VAL A 390 3.48 -41.66 30.12
CA VAL A 390 4.10 -41.87 28.79
C VAL A 390 4.42 -43.33 28.58
N ALA A 391 5.04 -43.98 29.57
CA ALA A 391 5.40 -45.39 29.50
C ALA A 391 4.19 -46.36 29.44
N SER A 392 3.05 -45.97 30.01
CA SER A 392 1.82 -46.76 30.00
C SER A 392 0.95 -46.57 28.79
N CYS A 393 1.20 -45.54 27.96
CA CYS A 393 0.41 -45.22 26.76
C CYS A 393 0.57 -46.31 25.69
N ARG A 394 -0.47 -47.13 25.46
CA ARG A 394 -0.45 -48.27 24.54
C ARG A 394 -1.78 -48.42 23.81
N GLY A 395 -1.78 -49.16 22.68
CA GLY A 395 -2.97 -49.57 21.96
C GLY A 395 -3.87 -48.42 21.54
N ALA A 396 -5.14 -48.45 21.90
CA ALA A 396 -6.13 -47.43 21.50
C ALA A 396 -5.79 -46.03 22.02
N GLU A 397 -5.08 -45.91 23.15
CA GLU A 397 -4.67 -44.61 23.65
C GLU A 397 -3.60 -43.96 22.76
N ARG A 398 -2.63 -44.76 22.28
CA ARG A 398 -1.66 -44.27 21.27
C ARG A 398 -2.35 -43.77 20.01
N ALA A 399 -3.33 -44.50 19.52
CA ALA A 399 -4.08 -44.09 18.35
C ALA A 399 -4.82 -42.75 18.54
N LYS A 400 -5.44 -42.54 19.73
CA LYS A 400 -6.07 -41.27 20.09
C LYS A 400 -5.06 -40.12 20.14
N VAL A 401 -3.90 -40.33 20.73
CA VAL A 401 -2.84 -39.32 20.81
C VAL A 401 -2.30 -39.00 19.41
N ALA A 402 -2.07 -40.03 18.57
CA ALA A 402 -1.64 -39.83 17.18
C ALA A 402 -2.65 -39.05 16.38
N ALA A 403 -3.94 -39.39 16.46
CA ALA A 403 -5.01 -38.69 15.75
C ALA A 403 -5.08 -37.19 16.15
N ARG A 404 -4.98 -36.93 17.46
CA ARG A 404 -4.92 -35.56 17.99
C ARG A 404 -3.70 -34.81 17.43
N PHE A 405 -2.53 -35.44 17.51
CA PHE A 405 -1.27 -34.87 17.06
C PHE A 405 -1.33 -34.50 15.59
N LEU A 406 -1.79 -35.40 14.72
CA LEU A 406 -1.90 -35.13 13.29
C LEU A 406 -2.90 -33.98 13.02
N GLY A 407 -4.04 -33.95 13.68
CA GLY A 407 -4.98 -32.85 13.61
C GLY A 407 -4.38 -31.51 14.02
N ASP A 408 -3.68 -31.48 15.13
CA ASP A 408 -2.98 -30.28 15.64
C ASP A 408 -1.84 -29.88 14.70
N PHE A 409 -1.11 -30.83 14.11
CA PHE A 409 -0.05 -30.57 13.15
C PHE A 409 -0.58 -29.90 11.86
N PHE A 410 -1.66 -30.43 11.28
CA PHE A 410 -2.30 -29.80 10.12
C PHE A 410 -2.81 -28.40 10.44
N HIS A 411 -3.34 -28.21 11.64
CA HIS A 411 -3.80 -26.90 12.10
C HIS A 411 -2.64 -25.89 12.22
N TYR A 412 -1.54 -26.31 12.84
CA TYR A 412 -0.35 -25.48 12.99
C TYR A 412 0.28 -25.15 11.64
N HIS A 413 0.41 -26.14 10.74
CA HIS A 413 0.91 -25.91 9.39
C HIS A 413 0.13 -24.80 8.66
N ARG A 414 -1.18 -24.89 8.71
CA ARG A 414 -2.06 -23.90 8.09
C ARG A 414 -1.88 -22.51 8.69
N ASP A 415 -1.82 -22.41 10.00
CA ASP A 415 -1.65 -21.12 10.66
C ASP A 415 -0.26 -20.54 10.42
N LEU A 416 0.78 -21.37 10.41
CA LEU A 416 2.15 -20.96 10.07
C LEU A 416 2.23 -20.45 8.63
N ARG A 417 1.65 -21.17 7.69
CA ARG A 417 1.63 -20.75 6.29
C ARG A 417 0.91 -19.42 6.09
N ARG A 418 -0.22 -19.23 6.76
CA ARG A 418 -0.95 -17.96 6.76
C ARG A 418 -0.11 -16.83 7.37
N LEU A 419 0.64 -17.10 8.43
CA LEU A 419 1.51 -16.12 9.05
C LEU A 419 2.67 -15.70 8.14
N GLU A 420 3.30 -16.65 7.44
CA GLU A 420 4.34 -16.35 6.45
C GLU A 420 3.84 -15.36 5.39
N ILE A 421 2.66 -15.65 4.85
CA ILE A 421 2.02 -14.79 3.85
C ILE A 421 1.64 -13.44 4.44
N LEU A 422 1.11 -13.43 5.67
CA LEU A 422 0.80 -12.18 6.36
C LEU A 422 2.04 -11.33 6.57
N ASN A 423 3.17 -11.93 6.96
CA ASN A 423 4.42 -11.21 7.15
C ASN A 423 4.88 -10.57 5.84
N ALA A 424 4.85 -11.31 4.73
CA ALA A 424 5.18 -10.76 3.42
C ALA A 424 4.24 -9.59 3.02
N ALA A 425 2.94 -9.72 3.33
CA ALA A 425 1.98 -8.64 3.09
C ALA A 425 2.22 -7.43 4.01
N LEU A 426 2.61 -7.63 5.26
CA LEU A 426 2.95 -6.53 6.17
C LEU A 426 4.20 -5.77 5.70
N ASP A 427 5.14 -6.45 5.04
CA ASP A 427 6.33 -5.80 4.49
C ASP A 427 5.99 -4.85 3.33
N SER A 428 4.90 -5.10 2.62
CA SER A 428 4.40 -4.19 1.56
C SER A 428 3.67 -2.95 2.08
N VAL A 429 3.48 -2.79 3.39
CA VAL A 429 2.84 -1.62 4.01
C VAL A 429 3.90 -0.70 4.62
N ASN A 430 3.86 0.58 4.30
CA ASN A 430 4.67 1.62 4.92
C ASN A 430 3.80 2.51 5.82
N LEU A 431 4.00 2.45 7.13
CA LEU A 431 3.34 3.36 8.07
C LEU A 431 4.12 4.68 8.11
N VAL A 432 3.63 5.67 7.38
CA VAL A 432 4.33 6.94 7.22
C VAL A 432 4.12 7.81 8.45
N SER A 433 5.21 8.07 9.20
CA SER A 433 5.20 8.93 10.39
C SER A 433 5.81 10.32 10.14
N ASN A 434 6.55 10.49 9.05
CA ASN A 434 7.21 11.74 8.69
C ASN A 434 6.24 12.64 7.91
N GLU A 435 5.98 13.86 8.39
CA GLU A 435 5.04 14.82 7.80
C GLU A 435 5.38 15.18 6.34
N ARG A 436 6.66 15.31 6.01
CA ARG A 436 7.11 15.59 4.63
C ARG A 436 6.77 14.44 3.68
N LEU A 437 6.99 13.20 4.13
CA LEU A 437 6.64 12.02 3.33
C LEU A 437 5.12 11.86 3.19
N GLN A 438 4.36 12.18 4.26
CA GLN A 438 2.90 12.19 4.19
C GLN A 438 2.41 13.20 3.15
N GLU A 439 2.95 14.42 3.19
CA GLU A 439 2.59 15.47 2.24
C GLU A 439 2.96 15.09 0.80
N LEU A 440 4.18 14.58 0.59
CA LEU A 440 4.62 14.11 -0.71
C LEU A 440 3.72 12.99 -1.25
N SER A 441 3.40 12.01 -0.42
CA SER A 441 2.53 10.91 -0.81
C SER A 441 1.09 11.36 -1.05
N ARG A 442 0.60 12.36 -0.27
CA ARG A 442 -0.73 12.96 -0.44
C ARG A 442 -0.82 13.71 -1.77
N VAL A 443 0.16 14.56 -2.07
CA VAL A 443 0.20 15.34 -3.33
C VAL A 443 0.30 14.40 -4.54
N ASN A 444 1.04 13.30 -4.42
CA ASN A 444 1.11 12.27 -5.48
C ASN A 444 -0.14 11.37 -5.56
N GLY A 445 -1.10 11.52 -4.66
CA GLY A 445 -2.31 10.70 -4.64
C GLY A 445 -2.08 9.24 -4.27
N THR A 446 -0.94 8.92 -3.60
CA THR A 446 -0.54 7.56 -3.22
C THR A 446 -0.73 7.28 -1.74
N LEU A 447 -1.16 8.28 -0.94
CA LEU A 447 -1.37 8.14 0.49
C LEU A 447 -2.74 7.53 0.80
N TYR A 448 -2.74 6.45 1.57
CA TYR A 448 -3.96 5.86 2.13
C TYR A 448 -4.15 6.34 3.56
N GLU A 449 -5.14 7.18 3.79
CA GLU A 449 -5.48 7.73 5.10
C GLU A 449 -6.68 6.96 5.67
N PHE A 450 -6.50 6.32 6.84
CA PHE A 450 -7.55 5.64 7.59
C PHE A 450 -7.82 6.41 8.87
N LEU A 451 -8.67 7.42 8.77
CA LEU A 451 -9.02 8.37 9.83
C LEU A 451 -10.34 7.98 10.50
N LEU A 452 -10.49 8.34 11.76
CA LEU A 452 -11.78 8.24 12.46
C LEU A 452 -12.76 9.30 11.94
N PRO A 453 -14.08 9.08 12.04
CA PRO A 453 -15.08 10.02 11.53
C PRO A 453 -14.92 11.46 12.03
N GLU A 454 -14.45 11.64 13.27
CA GLU A 454 -14.21 12.96 13.87
C GLU A 454 -13.03 13.71 13.25
N GLU A 455 -12.10 13.00 12.62
CA GLU A 455 -10.88 13.54 12.01
C GLU A 455 -11.05 13.77 10.50
N GLN A 456 -12.07 13.18 9.87
CA GLN A 456 -12.29 13.26 8.43
C GLN A 456 -12.63 14.68 7.92
N GLY A 457 -13.06 15.58 8.80
CA GLY A 457 -13.34 16.98 8.44
C GLY A 457 -12.12 17.90 8.37
N GLN A 458 -10.92 17.43 8.67
CA GLN A 458 -9.69 18.22 8.69
C GLN A 458 -8.76 17.99 7.49
N THR A 459 -9.07 17.04 6.63
CA THR A 459 -8.21 16.63 5.51
C THR A 459 -8.96 16.54 4.19
N ASP A 460 -9.76 17.55 3.84
CA ASP A 460 -10.23 17.73 2.47
C ASP A 460 -9.09 18.29 1.58
N SER A 461 -7.99 17.56 1.45
CA SER A 461 -7.12 17.71 0.29
C SER A 461 -7.79 16.94 -0.86
N GLU A 462 -8.57 17.65 -1.65
CA GLU A 462 -9.22 17.14 -2.84
C GLU A 462 -8.20 16.43 -3.71
N ARG A 463 -8.46 15.17 -4.01
CA ARG A 463 -7.55 14.32 -4.80
C ARG A 463 -7.39 14.90 -6.20
N VAL A 464 -6.16 15.18 -6.61
CA VAL A 464 -5.84 15.57 -7.98
C VAL A 464 -6.09 14.38 -8.90
N LEU A 465 -6.95 14.55 -9.88
CA LEU A 465 -7.31 13.51 -10.85
C LEU A 465 -6.53 13.64 -12.16
N ARG A 466 -6.31 14.90 -12.60
CA ARG A 466 -5.72 15.23 -13.90
C ARG A 466 -4.93 16.51 -13.78
N HIS A 467 -4.08 16.78 -14.76
CA HIS A 467 -3.38 18.05 -14.84
C HIS A 467 -3.17 18.49 -16.28
N VAL A 468 -3.04 19.80 -16.43
CA VAL A 468 -2.75 20.46 -17.70
C VAL A 468 -1.50 21.30 -17.51
N VAL A 469 -0.54 21.14 -18.40
CA VAL A 469 0.73 21.87 -18.39
C VAL A 469 0.79 22.83 -19.57
N LEU A 470 1.27 24.04 -19.31
CA LEU A 470 1.63 25.03 -20.29
C LEU A 470 3.11 25.36 -20.17
N LYS A 471 3.85 25.26 -21.27
CA LYS A 471 5.20 25.85 -21.39
C LYS A 471 5.16 27.00 -22.37
N ALA A 472 5.58 28.19 -21.93
CA ALA A 472 5.80 29.37 -22.78
C ALA A 472 7.31 29.64 -22.83
N ASP A 473 7.88 29.48 -24.01
CA ASP A 473 9.31 29.51 -24.26
C ASP A 473 9.68 30.74 -25.13
N VAL A 474 10.64 31.57 -24.65
CA VAL A 474 11.10 32.77 -25.32
C VAL A 474 12.11 32.42 -26.41
N ARG A 475 11.85 32.87 -27.63
CA ARG A 475 12.72 32.60 -28.76
C ARG A 475 13.95 33.51 -28.77
N ASP A 476 15.08 32.96 -29.23
CA ASP A 476 16.33 33.67 -29.36
C ASP A 476 16.75 34.47 -28.09
N SER A 477 16.37 33.99 -26.93
CA SER A 477 16.63 34.60 -25.62
C SER A 477 18.10 34.93 -25.40
N THR A 478 19.02 34.06 -25.81
CA THR A 478 20.47 34.28 -25.74
C THR A 478 20.89 35.51 -26.54
N ARG A 479 20.33 35.69 -27.73
CA ARG A 479 20.60 36.88 -28.59
C ARG A 479 20.00 38.12 -27.93
N LEU A 480 18.78 38.04 -27.45
CA LEU A 480 18.10 39.12 -26.75
C LEU A 480 18.88 39.55 -25.51
N THR A 481 19.29 38.61 -24.67
CA THR A 481 20.12 38.83 -23.48
C THR A 481 21.40 39.56 -23.82
N ARG A 482 22.11 39.14 -24.89
CA ARG A 482 23.34 39.74 -25.34
C ARG A 482 23.08 41.20 -25.78
N THR A 483 22.07 41.45 -26.61
CA THR A 483 21.72 42.81 -27.07
C THR A 483 21.37 43.73 -25.89
N MET A 484 20.70 43.22 -24.87
CA MET A 484 20.40 44.01 -23.66
C MET A 484 21.67 44.36 -22.89
N MET A 485 22.56 43.41 -22.69
CA MET A 485 23.83 43.62 -21.99
C MET A 485 24.71 44.64 -22.76
N GLU A 486 24.78 44.56 -24.08
CA GLU A 486 25.47 45.52 -24.95
C GLU A 486 24.92 46.97 -24.79
N LYS A 487 23.63 47.10 -24.49
CA LYS A 487 22.97 48.38 -24.19
C LYS A 487 23.01 48.79 -22.74
N GLY A 488 23.72 48.03 -21.87
CA GLY A 488 23.81 48.32 -20.43
C GLY A 488 22.55 48.02 -19.63
N LEU A 489 21.62 47.24 -20.17
CA LEU A 489 20.40 46.82 -19.51
C LEU A 489 20.60 45.49 -18.75
N ASN A 490 19.85 45.31 -17.66
CA ASN A 490 19.85 44.07 -16.91
C ASN A 490 18.79 43.11 -17.45
N PRO A 491 19.15 42.00 -18.12
CA PRO A 491 18.17 41.10 -18.71
C PRO A 491 17.25 40.46 -17.67
N ALA A 492 17.75 40.13 -16.47
CA ALA A 492 16.94 39.49 -15.41
C ALA A 492 15.83 40.42 -14.93
N SER A 493 16.14 41.70 -14.66
CA SER A 493 15.14 42.69 -14.28
C SER A 493 14.12 42.94 -15.42
N TYR A 494 14.61 42.89 -16.63
CA TYR A 494 13.80 43.10 -17.84
C TYR A 494 12.75 41.97 -17.99
N PHE A 495 13.16 40.70 -17.94
CA PHE A 495 12.24 39.58 -18.03
C PHE A 495 11.30 39.52 -16.80
N SER A 496 11.81 39.83 -15.62
CA SER A 496 11.00 39.82 -14.40
C SER A 496 9.84 40.82 -14.51
N LEU A 497 10.12 42.07 -14.78
CA LEU A 497 9.11 43.13 -14.78
C LEU A 497 8.15 43.06 -15.99
N ASN A 498 8.60 42.55 -17.12
CA ASN A 498 7.87 42.71 -18.38
C ASN A 498 7.23 41.39 -18.87
N PHE A 499 7.66 40.27 -18.31
CA PHE A 499 7.09 38.98 -18.66
C PHE A 499 6.62 38.22 -17.43
N TYR A 500 7.49 37.94 -16.43
CA TYR A 500 7.13 37.09 -15.29
C TYR A 500 6.10 37.74 -14.36
N ASP A 501 6.27 38.97 -13.96
CA ASP A 501 5.34 39.65 -13.02
C ASP A 501 3.93 39.81 -13.61
N PRO A 502 3.75 40.26 -14.88
CA PRO A 502 2.44 40.30 -15.50
C PRO A 502 1.77 38.94 -15.61
N VAL A 503 2.52 37.87 -15.94
CA VAL A 503 1.99 36.50 -16.00
C VAL A 503 1.60 36.00 -14.61
N ASN A 504 2.43 36.21 -13.59
CA ASN A 504 2.13 35.81 -12.21
C ASN A 504 0.80 36.37 -11.71
N LYS A 505 0.44 37.61 -12.10
CA LYS A 505 -0.82 38.24 -11.73
C LYS A 505 -2.05 37.55 -12.34
N LEU A 506 -1.86 36.75 -13.38
CA LEU A 506 -2.96 36.01 -14.02
C LEU A 506 -3.21 34.66 -13.36
N LEU A 507 -2.23 34.11 -12.64
CA LEU A 507 -2.27 32.71 -12.19
C LEU A 507 -3.49 32.42 -11.32
N GLU A 508 -3.74 33.26 -10.33
CA GLU A 508 -4.87 33.11 -9.39
C GLU A 508 -6.23 33.11 -10.12
N LYS A 509 -6.39 34.02 -11.08
CA LYS A 509 -7.61 34.16 -11.90
C LYS A 509 -7.98 32.87 -12.64
N TYR A 510 -7.00 32.08 -13.05
CA TYR A 510 -7.20 30.85 -13.82
C TYR A 510 -7.04 29.58 -12.99
N GLY A 511 -6.74 29.69 -11.70
CA GLY A 511 -6.41 28.53 -10.85
C GLY A 511 -5.12 27.83 -11.29
N ALA A 512 -4.22 28.60 -11.92
CA ALA A 512 -2.93 28.08 -12.39
C ALA A 512 -1.86 28.26 -11.33
N GLN A 513 -0.92 27.33 -11.27
CA GLN A 513 0.26 27.41 -10.43
C GLN A 513 1.53 27.41 -11.27
N LYS A 514 2.56 28.10 -10.77
CA LYS A 514 3.88 28.06 -11.36
C LYS A 514 4.57 26.76 -10.97
N VAL A 515 5.00 25.98 -11.96
CA VAL A 515 5.73 24.74 -11.75
C VAL A 515 7.22 25.03 -11.64
N PHE A 516 7.77 25.73 -12.64
CA PHE A 516 9.20 26.00 -12.72
C PHE A 516 9.50 27.19 -13.62
N LEU A 517 10.66 27.82 -13.43
CA LEU A 517 11.26 28.79 -14.35
C LEU A 517 12.55 28.19 -14.88
N GLU A 518 12.60 27.91 -16.17
CA GLU A 518 13.78 27.36 -16.83
C GLU A 518 14.41 28.45 -17.70
N GLY A 519 15.32 29.22 -17.11
CA GLY A 519 16.03 30.29 -17.82
C GLY A 519 15.09 31.34 -18.42
N ASP A 520 14.66 31.11 -19.64
CA ASP A 520 13.81 31.99 -20.46
C ASP A 520 12.39 31.45 -20.68
N ALA A 521 12.05 30.29 -20.10
CA ALA A 521 10.72 29.68 -20.20
C ALA A 521 9.93 29.77 -18.89
N ILE A 522 8.61 29.93 -19.02
CA ILE A 522 7.64 29.77 -17.91
C ILE A 522 6.92 28.43 -18.09
N ILE A 523 6.87 27.65 -17.02
CA ILE A 523 6.08 26.44 -16.97
C ILE A 523 4.98 26.59 -15.91
N LEU A 524 3.73 26.45 -16.36
CA LEU A 524 2.53 26.58 -15.54
C LEU A 524 1.74 25.27 -15.56
N ALA A 525 1.00 24.99 -14.47
CA ALA A 525 0.07 23.88 -14.42
C ALA A 525 -1.29 24.29 -13.84
N ILE A 526 -2.35 23.66 -14.31
CA ILE A 526 -3.65 23.63 -13.65
C ILE A 526 -3.90 22.20 -13.23
N LEU A 527 -4.10 22.00 -11.93
CA LEU A 527 -4.45 20.69 -11.35
C LEU A 527 -5.97 20.62 -11.28
N GLU A 528 -6.54 19.53 -11.74
CA GLU A 528 -7.97 19.28 -11.67
C GLU A 528 -8.25 18.29 -10.54
N ARG A 529 -9.04 18.70 -9.57
CA ARG A 529 -9.34 17.95 -8.36
C ARG A 529 -10.71 17.30 -8.42
N GLU A 530 -10.93 16.30 -7.56
CA GLU A 530 -12.23 15.64 -7.44
C GLU A 530 -13.29 16.67 -6.97
N GLY A 531 -14.39 16.79 -7.70
CA GLY A 531 -15.47 17.76 -7.40
C GLY A 531 -15.36 19.11 -8.10
N GLU A 532 -14.23 19.42 -8.77
CA GLU A 532 -14.10 20.65 -9.55
C GLU A 532 -14.81 20.57 -10.91
N PRO A 533 -15.20 21.72 -11.50
CA PRO A 533 -16.00 21.76 -12.72
C PRO A 533 -15.29 21.24 -13.98
N GLY A 534 -14.06 20.77 -13.92
CA GLY A 534 -13.38 20.13 -15.03
C GLY A 534 -13.08 21.05 -16.22
N LEU A 535 -12.67 22.30 -15.97
CA LEU A 535 -12.42 23.33 -17.00
C LEU A 535 -10.91 23.64 -17.17
N ALA A 536 -10.03 22.72 -16.84
CA ALA A 536 -8.59 22.98 -16.77
C ALA A 536 -7.99 23.34 -18.15
N VAL A 537 -8.35 22.62 -19.21
CA VAL A 537 -7.81 22.89 -20.55
C VAL A 537 -8.36 24.20 -21.13
N SER A 538 -9.66 24.43 -21.00
CA SER A 538 -10.29 25.66 -21.52
C SER A 538 -9.74 26.91 -20.82
N ARG A 539 -9.54 26.88 -19.50
CA ARG A 539 -8.89 27.95 -18.73
C ARG A 539 -7.43 28.14 -19.16
N MET A 540 -6.70 27.05 -19.37
CA MET A 540 -5.31 27.11 -19.84
C MET A 540 -5.18 27.72 -21.22
N CYS A 541 -6.13 27.46 -22.14
CA CYS A 541 -6.17 28.07 -23.47
C CYS A 541 -6.37 29.60 -23.40
N VAL A 542 -7.25 30.07 -22.49
CA VAL A 542 -7.46 31.51 -22.29
C VAL A 542 -6.25 32.16 -21.63
N LEU A 543 -5.67 31.53 -20.61
CA LEU A 543 -4.44 32.00 -19.97
C LEU A 543 -3.30 32.14 -20.97
N ALA A 544 -3.07 31.13 -21.82
CA ALA A 544 -2.07 31.16 -22.88
C ALA A 544 -2.28 32.33 -23.85
N ARG A 545 -3.52 32.59 -24.21
CA ARG A 545 -3.86 33.71 -25.08
C ARG A 545 -3.61 35.06 -24.38
N GLU A 546 -4.00 35.24 -23.13
CA GLU A 546 -3.70 36.46 -22.38
C GLU A 546 -2.19 36.69 -22.23
N ILE A 547 -1.38 35.61 -22.04
CA ILE A 547 0.09 35.70 -22.03
C ILE A 547 0.61 36.26 -23.40
N ILE A 548 0.13 35.74 -24.52
CA ILE A 548 0.51 36.25 -25.87
C ILE A 548 0.09 37.71 -26.04
N GLU A 549 -1.10 38.09 -25.55
CA GLU A 549 -1.58 39.49 -25.64
C GLU A 549 -0.71 40.42 -24.80
N ILE A 550 -0.28 40.05 -23.59
CA ILE A 550 0.66 40.81 -22.76
C ILE A 550 1.97 41.04 -23.51
N VAL A 551 2.55 39.97 -24.09
CA VAL A 551 3.81 40.06 -24.82
C VAL A 551 3.66 40.95 -26.06
N ARG A 552 2.52 40.88 -26.75
CA ARG A 552 2.24 41.74 -27.92
C ARG A 552 2.21 43.22 -27.52
N GLY A 553 1.45 43.58 -26.47
CA GLY A 553 1.40 44.95 -25.96
C GLY A 553 2.77 45.44 -25.52
N TYR A 554 3.57 44.53 -24.96
CA TYR A 554 4.93 44.83 -24.52
C TYR A 554 5.87 45.06 -25.74
N ASN A 555 5.76 44.26 -26.78
CA ASN A 555 6.54 44.40 -28.00
C ASN A 555 6.33 45.76 -28.68
N GLU A 556 5.13 46.32 -28.61
CA GLU A 556 4.89 47.68 -29.13
C GLU A 556 5.71 48.74 -28.36
N LEU A 557 5.86 48.61 -27.07
CA LEU A 557 6.70 49.49 -26.24
C LEU A 557 8.20 49.31 -26.58
N MET A 558 8.60 48.05 -26.76
CA MET A 558 9.97 47.68 -27.12
C MET A 558 10.41 48.27 -28.44
N GLN A 559 9.59 48.14 -29.47
CA GLN A 559 9.85 48.71 -30.81
C GLN A 559 10.03 50.21 -30.74
N ARG A 560 9.22 50.93 -29.96
CA ARG A 560 9.36 52.38 -29.74
C ARG A 560 10.71 52.75 -29.11
N SER A 561 11.29 51.84 -28.32
CA SER A 561 12.58 52.00 -27.65
C SER A 561 13.76 51.43 -28.45
N GLY A 562 13.54 51.01 -29.69
CA GLY A 562 14.57 50.40 -30.55
C GLY A 562 15.13 49.10 -30.03
N MET A 563 14.31 48.35 -29.26
CA MET A 563 14.64 47.03 -28.72
C MET A 563 13.98 45.92 -29.52
N PRO A 564 14.60 44.75 -29.67
CA PRO A 564 13.96 43.61 -30.29
C PRO A 564 12.78 43.14 -29.45
N GLY A 565 11.68 42.73 -30.05
CA GLY A 565 10.51 42.17 -29.39
C GLY A 565 10.77 40.77 -28.83
N LEU A 566 9.94 40.38 -27.90
CA LEU A 566 9.86 39.01 -27.37
C LEU A 566 9.04 38.14 -28.32
N GLU A 567 9.58 37.01 -28.71
CA GLU A 567 8.87 36.01 -29.49
C GLU A 567 8.64 34.79 -28.62
N LEU A 568 7.39 34.34 -28.52
CA LEU A 568 7.04 33.16 -27.71
C LEU A 568 6.56 32.00 -28.57
N GLY A 569 6.86 30.79 -28.15
CA GLY A 569 6.12 29.58 -28.53
C GLY A 569 5.42 29.01 -27.32
N VAL A 570 4.13 28.69 -27.42
CA VAL A 570 3.39 28.10 -26.28
C VAL A 570 2.93 26.70 -26.62
N GLY A 571 3.17 25.76 -25.72
CA GLY A 571 2.69 24.37 -25.75
C GLY A 571 1.74 24.10 -24.62
N ILE A 572 0.57 23.49 -24.89
CA ILE A 572 -0.40 23.04 -23.90
C ILE A 572 -0.57 21.54 -24.03
N THR A 573 -0.43 20.84 -22.91
CA THR A 573 -0.62 19.38 -22.81
C THR A 573 -1.54 19.03 -21.66
N ALA A 574 -2.39 18.04 -21.85
CA ALA A 574 -3.22 17.48 -20.80
C ALA A 574 -2.81 16.04 -20.56
N GLN A 575 -2.93 15.59 -19.30
CA GLN A 575 -2.72 14.22 -18.89
C GLN A 575 -3.83 13.76 -17.94
N GLU A 576 -4.36 12.54 -18.17
CA GLU A 576 -5.45 11.97 -17.37
C GLU A 576 -4.97 11.26 -16.10
N SER A 577 -3.92 11.78 -15.47
CA SER A 577 -3.37 11.34 -14.19
C SER A 577 -2.90 12.54 -13.37
N ALA A 578 -2.75 12.35 -12.07
CA ALA A 578 -2.04 13.31 -11.23
C ALA A 578 -0.56 13.39 -11.65
N PRO A 579 0.09 14.55 -11.52
CA PRO A 579 1.54 14.65 -11.69
C PRO A 579 2.25 13.97 -10.51
N LEU A 580 3.49 13.56 -10.71
CA LEU A 580 4.39 13.11 -9.65
C LEU A 580 5.21 14.29 -9.13
N TYR A 581 5.68 14.19 -7.90
CA TYR A 581 6.53 15.23 -7.31
C TYR A 581 7.78 14.63 -6.69
N LEU A 582 8.92 15.28 -6.97
CA LEU A 582 10.18 15.06 -6.29
C LEU A 582 10.39 16.18 -5.27
N MET A 583 10.93 15.86 -4.10
CA MET A 583 11.32 16.85 -3.11
C MET A 583 12.82 17.15 -3.21
N ASP A 584 13.16 18.39 -3.50
CA ASP A 584 14.51 18.93 -3.39
C ASP A 584 14.56 19.98 -2.26
N GLY A 585 15.00 19.54 -1.08
CA GLY A 585 14.91 20.34 0.13
C GLY A 585 13.46 20.67 0.50
N GLU A 586 13.09 21.95 0.40
CA GLU A 586 11.72 22.45 0.63
C GLU A 586 10.93 22.65 -0.67
N HIS A 587 11.55 22.45 -1.81
CA HIS A 587 10.93 22.66 -3.11
C HIS A 587 10.32 21.37 -3.65
N GLN A 588 9.10 21.49 -4.14
CA GLN A 588 8.42 20.42 -4.86
C GLN A 588 8.69 20.61 -6.36
N ILE A 589 9.31 19.62 -6.98
CA ILE A 589 9.56 19.61 -8.42
C ILE A 589 8.56 18.63 -9.06
N MET A 590 7.73 19.17 -9.95
CA MET A 590 6.76 18.37 -10.70
C MET A 590 7.47 17.50 -11.73
N ILE A 591 7.12 16.22 -11.79
CA ILE A 591 7.54 15.26 -12.81
C ILE A 591 6.29 14.80 -13.55
N SER A 592 6.28 15.03 -14.86
CA SER A 592 5.18 14.60 -15.71
C SER A 592 5.64 14.49 -17.17
N GLU A 593 5.09 13.52 -17.87
CA GLU A 593 5.26 13.40 -19.31
C GLU A 593 4.72 14.64 -20.05
N ALA A 594 3.68 15.27 -19.49
CA ALA A 594 3.12 16.51 -20.02
C ALA A 594 4.14 17.66 -20.07
N LEU A 595 5.12 17.69 -19.17
CA LEU A 595 6.21 18.68 -19.22
C LEU A 595 7.07 18.51 -20.48
N ASN A 596 7.52 17.29 -20.75
CA ASN A 596 8.34 16.98 -21.92
C ASN A 596 7.58 17.21 -23.23
N GLU A 597 6.30 16.88 -23.26
CA GLU A 597 5.47 17.07 -24.43
C GLU A 597 5.19 18.56 -24.65
N SER A 598 4.91 19.36 -23.60
CA SER A 598 4.71 20.81 -23.71
C SER A 598 5.94 21.53 -24.26
N ASP A 599 7.14 21.05 -23.90
CA ASP A 599 8.41 21.53 -24.46
C ASP A 599 8.48 21.31 -25.98
N ARG A 600 8.17 20.08 -26.45
CA ARG A 600 8.12 19.78 -27.89
C ARG A 600 7.10 20.63 -28.62
N LEU A 601 5.92 20.88 -28.03
CA LEU A 601 4.86 21.68 -28.64
C LEU A 601 5.19 23.16 -28.66
N SER A 602 5.89 23.67 -27.66
CA SER A 602 6.37 25.06 -27.66
C SER A 602 7.52 25.28 -28.63
N SER A 603 8.24 24.27 -29.08
CA SER A 603 9.45 24.36 -29.88
C SER A 603 9.22 24.92 -31.30
N CYS A 604 10.26 25.53 -31.89
CA CYS A 604 10.29 26.00 -33.25
C CYS A 604 11.58 25.53 -33.96
N ASN A 605 11.43 24.64 -34.94
CA ASN A 605 12.54 24.14 -35.72
C ASN A 605 13.11 25.22 -36.63
N LYS A 606 14.44 25.42 -36.67
CA LYS A 606 15.11 26.47 -37.42
C LYS A 606 14.85 26.39 -38.94
N ARG A 607 14.78 25.17 -39.52
CA ARG A 607 14.47 24.97 -40.93
C ARG A 607 13.02 25.35 -41.22
N ALA A 608 12.08 24.87 -40.40
CA ALA A 608 10.68 25.23 -40.51
C ALA A 608 10.47 26.75 -40.38
N ARG A 609 11.17 27.40 -39.43
CA ARG A 609 11.13 28.86 -39.28
C ARG A 609 11.53 29.59 -40.54
N LYS A 610 12.66 29.21 -41.14
CA LYS A 610 13.18 29.85 -42.36
C LYS A 610 12.21 29.79 -43.52
N VAL A 611 11.44 28.73 -43.66
CA VAL A 611 10.47 28.52 -44.74
C VAL A 611 9.15 29.20 -44.43
N MET A 612 8.68 29.18 -43.19
CA MET A 612 7.36 29.61 -42.81
C MET A 612 7.24 31.08 -42.44
N GLU A 613 8.29 31.70 -41.87
CA GLU A 613 8.29 33.10 -41.45
C GLU A 613 8.03 34.11 -42.58
N PRO A 614 8.51 33.91 -43.83
CA PRO A 614 8.17 34.77 -44.95
C PRO A 614 6.71 34.64 -45.44
N GLN A 615 6.03 33.57 -45.02
CA GLN A 615 4.66 33.25 -45.43
C GLN A 615 3.64 33.75 -44.40
N ALA A 616 3.71 35.02 -44.02
CA ALA A 616 2.86 35.60 -42.98
C ALA A 616 1.36 35.36 -43.26
N GLY A 617 0.69 34.70 -42.32
CA GLY A 617 -0.72 34.42 -42.33
C GLY A 617 -1.33 34.54 -40.92
N PRO A 618 -2.64 34.37 -40.78
CA PRO A 618 -3.31 34.49 -39.49
C PRO A 618 -3.03 33.33 -38.53
N PHE A 619 -2.26 32.31 -38.94
CA PHE A 619 -1.92 31.15 -38.16
C PHE A 619 -0.44 31.12 -37.80
N HIS A 620 -0.14 30.74 -36.57
CA HIS A 620 1.19 30.83 -35.97
C HIS A 620 1.79 29.49 -35.61
N VAL A 621 1.07 28.37 -35.84
CA VAL A 621 1.52 27.03 -35.55
C VAL A 621 1.43 26.14 -36.77
N TYR A 622 2.51 25.43 -37.11
CA TYR A 622 2.51 24.38 -38.13
C TYR A 622 3.32 23.17 -37.69
N ALA A 623 2.90 22.00 -38.09
CA ALA A 623 3.61 20.75 -37.87
C ALA A 623 3.74 19.97 -39.18
N PHE A 624 4.92 19.44 -39.42
CA PHE A 624 5.29 18.72 -40.64
C PHE A 624 5.91 17.38 -40.24
N GLN A 625 5.56 16.31 -40.93
CA GLN A 625 6.25 15.04 -40.82
C GLN A 625 7.29 14.93 -41.91
N ALA A 626 8.55 14.74 -41.52
CA ALA A 626 9.67 14.51 -42.41
C ALA A 626 10.32 13.19 -42.09
N GLU A 627 10.84 12.51 -43.08
CA GLU A 627 11.68 11.33 -42.90
C GLU A 627 13.13 11.78 -42.80
N GLU A 628 13.77 11.56 -41.66
CA GLU A 628 15.19 11.86 -41.44
C GLU A 628 15.91 10.54 -41.08
N LEU A 629 17.22 10.49 -41.23
CA LEU A 629 18.01 9.32 -40.80
C LEU A 629 18.43 9.49 -39.36
N ASP A 630 18.26 8.41 -38.59
CA ASP A 630 18.74 8.34 -37.19
C ASP A 630 20.29 8.28 -37.15
N GLU A 631 20.87 8.26 -35.96
CA GLU A 631 22.33 8.16 -35.74
C GLU A 631 22.94 6.88 -36.33
N ASN A 632 22.13 5.85 -36.59
CA ASN A 632 22.50 4.57 -37.18
C ASN A 632 22.22 4.49 -38.68
N GLY A 633 21.70 5.57 -39.29
CA GLY A 633 21.38 5.64 -40.72
C GLY A 633 20.04 4.99 -41.10
N ASN A 634 19.15 4.70 -40.15
CA ASN A 634 17.82 4.20 -40.44
C ASN A 634 16.82 5.36 -40.62
N PRO A 635 15.84 5.22 -41.54
CA PRO A 635 14.82 6.23 -41.69
C PRO A 635 13.90 6.32 -40.50
N GLU A 636 13.76 7.49 -39.89
CA GLU A 636 12.87 7.79 -38.78
C GLU A 636 11.93 8.97 -39.15
N ASP A 637 10.66 8.82 -38.79
CA ASP A 637 9.66 9.87 -38.97
C ASP A 637 9.77 10.94 -37.87
N VAL A 638 10.24 12.11 -38.20
CA VAL A 638 10.44 13.25 -37.30
C VAL A 638 9.34 14.30 -37.50
N ILE A 639 8.83 14.88 -36.43
CA ILE A 639 7.89 16.02 -36.50
C ILE A 639 8.67 17.33 -36.40
N LEU A 640 8.70 18.08 -37.50
CA LEU A 640 9.22 19.44 -37.53
C LEU A 640 8.13 20.42 -37.13
N SER A 641 8.37 21.21 -36.09
CA SER A 641 7.41 22.17 -35.53
C SER A 641 7.79 23.60 -35.91
N PHE A 642 6.80 24.37 -36.31
CA PHE A 642 6.86 25.84 -36.35
C PHE A 642 5.86 26.36 -35.32
N ASN A 643 6.33 27.12 -34.34
CA ASN A 643 5.48 27.77 -33.36
C ASN A 643 6.10 29.12 -33.00
N LEU A 644 5.56 30.20 -33.54
CA LEU A 644 6.05 31.57 -33.35
C LEU A 644 4.88 32.52 -33.09
N GLY A 645 4.71 32.95 -31.84
CA GLY A 645 3.56 33.71 -31.40
C GLY A 645 2.25 32.91 -31.36
N GLY A 646 2.33 31.58 -31.40
CA GLY A 646 1.20 30.68 -31.43
C GLY A 646 1.08 29.81 -30.17
N ILE A 647 -0.05 29.16 -30.04
CA ILE A 647 -0.37 28.23 -28.92
C ILE A 647 -0.74 26.89 -29.55
N ARG A 648 0.13 25.91 -29.39
CA ARG A 648 -0.10 24.53 -29.83
C ARG A 648 -0.58 23.66 -28.71
N MET A 649 -1.58 22.79 -28.94
CA MET A 649 -2.01 21.80 -27.98
C MET A 649 -1.85 20.38 -28.51
N ASN A 650 -1.73 19.39 -27.59
CA ASN A 650 -1.74 17.99 -27.95
C ASN A 650 -3.17 17.48 -28.18
N GLU A 651 -3.28 16.30 -28.76
CA GLU A 651 -4.57 15.68 -29.07
C GLU A 651 -5.41 15.43 -27.81
N MET A 652 -4.77 15.01 -26.70
CA MET A 652 -5.45 14.79 -25.42
C MET A 652 -6.07 16.08 -24.89
N ALA A 653 -5.35 17.20 -24.96
CA ALA A 653 -5.88 18.51 -24.57
C ALA A 653 -7.06 18.92 -25.47
N PHE A 654 -6.99 18.69 -26.79
CA PHE A 654 -8.10 19.02 -27.69
C PHE A 654 -9.34 18.14 -27.36
N ARG A 655 -9.19 16.84 -27.23
CA ARG A 655 -10.30 15.93 -26.86
C ARG A 655 -10.91 16.25 -25.49
N LYS A 656 -10.09 16.69 -24.55
CA LYS A 656 -10.58 17.14 -23.26
C LYS A 656 -11.33 18.48 -23.39
N LEU A 657 -10.82 19.41 -24.20
CA LEU A 657 -11.48 20.69 -24.48
C LEU A 657 -12.89 20.48 -25.04
N GLU A 658 -13.07 19.51 -25.96
CA GLU A 658 -14.38 19.14 -26.51
C GLU A 658 -15.37 18.65 -25.46
N LYS A 659 -14.85 18.03 -24.37
CA LYS A 659 -15.66 17.57 -23.23
C LYS A 659 -15.96 18.70 -22.23
N GLU A 660 -15.09 19.69 -22.12
CA GLU A 660 -15.23 20.81 -21.18
C GLU A 660 -16.22 21.88 -21.67
N ILE A 661 -16.19 22.18 -22.95
CA ILE A 661 -16.96 23.26 -23.54
C ILE A 661 -17.49 22.87 -24.95
N THR A 662 -18.56 23.51 -25.36
CA THR A 662 -19.11 23.29 -26.71
C THR A 662 -18.27 23.99 -27.78
N LEU A 663 -17.68 23.22 -28.69
CA LEU A 663 -16.96 23.72 -29.86
C LEU A 663 -17.91 23.87 -31.05
N GLU A 664 -18.19 25.11 -31.46
CA GLU A 664 -19.03 25.43 -32.60
C GLU A 664 -18.20 25.52 -33.88
N PRO A 665 -18.46 24.70 -34.90
CA PRO A 665 -17.71 24.77 -36.14
C PRO A 665 -17.92 26.13 -36.87
N LEU A 666 -16.82 26.74 -37.31
CA LEU A 666 -16.81 28.00 -37.99
C LEU A 666 -16.67 27.81 -39.50
N LYS A 667 -17.59 28.40 -40.27
CA LYS A 667 -17.50 28.51 -41.74
C LYS A 667 -16.99 29.89 -42.11
N VAL A 668 -15.75 30.22 -41.82
CA VAL A 668 -15.13 31.51 -42.21
C VAL A 668 -14.15 31.26 -43.33
N LYS A 669 -14.27 32.02 -44.40
CA LYS A 669 -13.23 32.10 -45.46
C LYS A 669 -12.17 33.07 -44.96
N LEU A 670 -11.10 32.56 -44.41
CA LEU A 670 -9.89 33.35 -44.20
C LEU A 670 -9.02 33.26 -45.45
N PRO A 671 -8.21 34.29 -45.75
CA PRO A 671 -7.28 34.21 -46.86
C PRO A 671 -6.37 33.00 -46.64
N ALA A 672 -6.34 32.13 -47.64
CA ALA A 672 -5.44 30.97 -47.62
C ALA A 672 -4.01 31.50 -47.68
N SER A 673 -3.30 31.43 -46.59
CA SER A 673 -1.95 32.00 -46.51
C SER A 673 -0.87 31.02 -46.90
N LEU A 674 -1.18 29.72 -47.09
CA LEU A 674 -0.18 28.70 -47.34
C LEU A 674 -0.66 27.58 -48.25
N ALA A 675 0.24 27.10 -49.11
CA ALA A 675 0.01 25.96 -50.00
C ALA A 675 -0.28 24.66 -49.23
N SER A 676 0.10 24.58 -47.98
CA SER A 676 -0.15 23.46 -47.06
C SER A 676 -1.59 23.39 -46.53
N ASP A 677 -2.32 24.51 -46.56
CA ASP A 677 -3.67 24.59 -46.01
C ASP A 677 -4.76 24.55 -47.09
N LYS A 678 -4.57 23.92 -48.21
CA LYS A 678 -5.54 23.82 -49.32
C LYS A 678 -6.97 23.40 -48.91
N GLY A 679 -7.53 24.09 -47.90
CA GLY A 679 -8.91 23.88 -47.41
C GLY A 679 -9.10 22.74 -46.45
N GLU A 680 -8.03 22.13 -45.93
CA GLU A 680 -8.10 20.95 -45.04
C GLU A 680 -7.96 21.27 -43.55
N TYR A 681 -8.20 22.52 -43.15
CA TYR A 681 -8.31 22.85 -41.73
C TYR A 681 -9.76 23.09 -41.31
N ARG A 682 -10.04 22.79 -40.05
CA ARG A 682 -11.32 23.09 -39.42
C ARG A 682 -11.12 24.17 -38.36
N LEU A 683 -12.06 25.09 -38.25
CA LEU A 683 -12.06 26.09 -37.19
C LEU A 683 -13.26 25.89 -36.31
N PHE A 684 -13.03 26.03 -35.02
CA PHE A 684 -14.06 25.94 -33.97
C PHE A 684 -14.01 27.20 -33.11
N SER A 685 -15.18 27.75 -32.77
CA SER A 685 -15.26 28.77 -31.73
C SER A 685 -15.88 28.24 -30.48
N ALA A 686 -15.42 28.73 -29.35
CA ALA A 686 -15.98 28.40 -28.06
C ALA A 686 -15.97 29.60 -27.09
N THR A 687 -16.84 29.56 -26.11
CA THR A 687 -16.90 30.53 -25.02
C THR A 687 -16.50 29.84 -23.73
N VAL A 688 -15.45 30.32 -23.11
CA VAL A 688 -14.87 29.76 -21.86
C VAL A 688 -15.33 30.59 -20.67
N PRO A 689 -15.97 30.00 -19.66
CA PRO A 689 -16.21 30.67 -18.40
C PRO A 689 -14.90 30.79 -17.62
N VAL A 690 -14.50 32.01 -17.30
CA VAL A 690 -13.26 32.29 -16.52
C VAL A 690 -13.59 32.55 -15.06
N ASP A 691 -14.67 33.32 -14.82
CA ASP A 691 -15.20 33.60 -13.50
C ASP A 691 -16.73 33.71 -13.63
N ARG A 692 -17.46 33.94 -12.52
CA ARG A 692 -18.93 33.87 -12.42
C ARG A 692 -19.64 34.65 -13.55
N ASP A 693 -19.09 35.82 -13.95
CA ASP A 693 -19.68 36.67 -14.98
C ASP A 693 -18.70 37.02 -16.15
N ILE A 694 -17.51 36.39 -16.15
CA ILE A 694 -16.49 36.69 -17.16
C ILE A 694 -16.34 35.51 -18.11
N PHE A 695 -16.70 35.77 -19.37
CA PHE A 695 -16.55 34.81 -20.46
C PHE A 695 -15.51 35.27 -21.46
N ARG A 696 -14.70 34.36 -21.96
CA ARG A 696 -13.71 34.61 -23.00
C ARG A 696 -13.95 33.71 -24.19
N LYS A 697 -13.86 34.29 -25.39
CA LYS A 697 -13.94 33.51 -26.62
C LYS A 697 -12.57 32.96 -26.99
N ILE A 698 -12.54 31.73 -27.46
CA ILE A 698 -11.37 31.14 -28.12
C ILE A 698 -11.76 30.63 -29.49
N VAL A 699 -10.79 30.62 -30.39
CA VAL A 699 -10.89 29.95 -31.68
C VAL A 699 -9.80 28.88 -31.74
N VAL A 700 -10.17 27.67 -32.10
CA VAL A 700 -9.25 26.57 -32.25
C VAL A 700 -9.22 26.10 -33.69
N ARG A 701 -8.03 25.95 -34.24
CA ARG A 701 -7.78 25.34 -35.54
C ARG A 701 -7.34 23.90 -35.36
N GLU A 702 -7.97 22.99 -36.08
CA GLU A 702 -7.50 21.64 -36.31
C GLU A 702 -7.00 21.55 -37.75
N SER A 703 -5.80 21.03 -37.96
CA SER A 703 -5.20 20.83 -39.27
C SER A 703 -4.45 19.52 -39.35
N ARG A 704 -4.45 18.85 -40.50
CA ARG A 704 -3.69 17.63 -40.72
C ARG A 704 -2.20 17.91 -40.84
N ILE A 705 -1.37 16.97 -40.39
CA ILE A 705 0.08 17.05 -40.55
C ILE A 705 0.45 16.55 -41.95
N PRO A 706 1.05 17.42 -42.82
CA PRO A 706 1.54 17.01 -44.13
C PRO A 706 2.87 16.25 -43.98
N ARG A 707 3.08 15.26 -44.85
CA ARG A 707 4.40 14.70 -45.10
C ARG A 707 5.14 15.58 -46.08
N ILE A 708 6.35 15.98 -45.73
CA ILE A 708 7.17 16.90 -46.54
C ILE A 708 8.50 16.26 -46.89
N ASP A 709 9.10 16.81 -47.96
CA ASP A 709 10.52 16.62 -48.20
C ASP A 709 11.32 17.55 -47.29
N PRO A 710 12.28 17.03 -46.48
CA PRO A 710 13.06 17.86 -45.56
C PRO A 710 13.99 18.84 -46.24
N ALA A 711 14.28 18.71 -47.57
CA ALA A 711 15.18 19.57 -48.31
C ALA A 711 14.49 20.87 -48.76
N ASP A 712 13.27 20.80 -49.29
CA ASP A 712 12.55 21.92 -49.89
C ASP A 712 11.18 22.21 -49.28
N PHE A 713 10.73 21.45 -48.29
CA PHE A 713 9.41 21.52 -47.63
C PHE A 713 8.24 21.31 -48.58
N SER A 714 8.46 20.71 -49.76
CA SER A 714 7.37 20.31 -50.65
C SER A 714 6.48 19.21 -50.02
N VAL A 715 5.16 19.37 -50.14
CA VAL A 715 4.20 18.41 -49.59
C VAL A 715 4.15 17.18 -50.47
N LYS A 716 4.56 16.02 -49.93
CA LYS A 716 4.50 14.70 -50.59
C LYS A 716 3.20 13.95 -50.32
N GLY A 717 2.48 14.30 -49.27
CA GLY A 717 1.23 13.63 -48.90
C GLY A 717 0.70 14.15 -47.57
N TRP A 718 -0.35 13.49 -47.06
CA TRP A 718 -1.00 13.86 -45.81
C TRP A 718 -1.02 12.66 -44.88
N THR A 719 -0.79 12.90 -43.58
CA THR A 719 -0.93 11.90 -42.56
C THR A 719 -2.36 11.85 -42.02
N GLU A 720 -2.69 10.83 -41.24
CA GLU A 720 -3.96 10.77 -40.49
C GLU A 720 -3.91 11.58 -39.19
N ARG A 721 -2.73 12.08 -38.80
CA ARG A 721 -2.49 12.83 -37.57
C ARG A 721 -2.84 14.29 -37.76
N SER A 722 -3.46 14.88 -36.74
CA SER A 722 -3.80 16.31 -36.70
C SER A 722 -2.92 17.04 -35.67
N TYR A 723 -2.80 18.33 -35.86
CA TYR A 723 -2.29 19.26 -34.86
C TYR A 723 -3.32 20.37 -34.61
N TYR A 724 -3.22 20.96 -33.42
CA TYR A 724 -4.24 21.88 -32.93
C TYR A 724 -3.59 23.17 -32.46
N GLU A 725 -4.20 24.31 -32.85
CA GLU A 725 -3.76 25.64 -32.49
C GLU A 725 -4.90 26.43 -31.85
N VAL A 726 -4.64 27.04 -30.70
CA VAL A 726 -5.49 28.13 -30.21
C VAL A 726 -5.05 29.39 -30.91
N CYS A 727 -5.91 29.90 -31.79
CA CYS A 727 -5.61 31.06 -32.63
C CYS A 727 -5.38 32.33 -31.81
N THR A 728 -4.34 33.09 -32.16
CA THR A 728 -3.92 34.30 -31.44
C THR A 728 -4.07 35.56 -32.26
N ASP A 729 -4.29 35.48 -33.59
CA ASP A 729 -4.39 36.61 -34.47
C ASP A 729 -5.70 37.40 -34.28
N PRO A 730 -5.66 38.72 -33.99
CA PRO A 730 -6.83 39.55 -33.79
C PRO A 730 -7.77 39.58 -35.00
N ALA A 731 -7.26 39.42 -36.22
CA ALA A 731 -8.07 39.44 -37.45
C ALA A 731 -9.11 38.31 -37.49
N ILE A 732 -8.75 37.12 -36.88
CA ILE A 732 -9.67 35.98 -36.77
C ILE A 732 -10.85 36.36 -35.88
N TYR A 733 -10.59 36.98 -34.73
CA TYR A 733 -11.63 37.39 -33.78
C TYR A 733 -12.48 38.53 -34.31
N ALA A 734 -11.89 39.53 -35.02
CA ALA A 734 -12.60 40.62 -35.69
C ALA A 734 -13.53 40.11 -36.81
N ALA A 735 -13.11 39.09 -37.54
CA ALA A 735 -13.95 38.46 -38.57
C ALA A 735 -15.18 37.74 -37.95
N LEU A 736 -15.06 37.21 -36.74
CA LEU A 736 -16.18 36.62 -36.01
C LEU A 736 -17.19 37.67 -35.51
N GLU A 737 -16.72 38.81 -35.06
CA GLU A 737 -17.60 39.89 -34.54
C GLU A 737 -18.41 40.55 -35.66
N LYS A 738 -17.79 40.77 -36.80
CA LYS A 738 -18.49 41.30 -37.99
C LYS A 738 -19.65 40.42 -38.46
N ARG A 739 -19.55 39.11 -38.32
CA ARG A 739 -20.62 38.19 -38.67
C ARG A 739 -21.80 38.20 -37.70
N LYS A 740 -21.57 38.40 -36.41
CA LYS A 740 -22.66 38.52 -35.42
C LYS A 740 -23.46 39.83 -35.60
N GLY A 741 -22.82 40.90 -36.09
CA GLY A 741 -23.48 42.17 -36.45
C GLY A 741 -24.29 42.08 -37.74
N ALA A 742 -23.93 41.17 -38.66
CA ALA A 742 -24.67 40.98 -39.91
C ALA A 742 -25.83 39.96 -39.83
N ALA A 743 -25.90 39.23 -38.72
CA ALA A 743 -26.96 38.24 -38.43
C ALA A 743 -28.01 38.74 -37.42
N ARG A 744 -27.86 39.96 -36.93
CA ARG A 744 -28.88 40.77 -36.24
C ARG A 744 -29.45 41.79 -37.19
#